data_a0d63acf3013b1a6c00e1760654c65d3
#
_entry.id   a0d63acf3013b1a6c00e1760654c65d3
#
_cell.length_a   1.000
_cell.length_b   1.000
_cell.length_c   1.000
_cell.angle_alpha   90.00
_cell.angle_beta   90.00
_cell.angle_gamma   90.00
#
_symmetry.space_group_name_H-M   'P 1'
#
loop_
_entity.id
_entity.type
_entity.pdbx_description
1 polymer ?
#
loop_
_entity_poly.entity_id
_entity_poly.type
_entity_poly.pdbx_seq_one_letter_code
_entity_poly.pdbx_strand_id
1 'polypeptide(L)'
;MKNIIIIFFCMFMLMFQATAQNHADVKEIEVSGIVLDSNKDPLIGANIVVKNVPGLGVITNIDGKFKIKVELYQRLIVSYIGFESQEILIKDKKTLTVIMQESKSSVLDEVVITGTGEQKKITVTGAVSSANIAHLNVSPSGNLVNALAGNVPGVLSMQSSGAPGQNTSEFWIRGISTFGAKTSALVLVDGFERDMDDISIEDIESFQVLKDASETAIYGARGANGVVLITTKHGKPSKITISAKAETSYNTRTITPEFIDGPTYASLINEARITRNEEPVYQPDELYILKNGLDPDLLPNVDWMDEILKKGAMTYKASLNITGGSTNTRYFVSASYVEEEGMYKTDKEIEKQYNTNANARRWNYRMNADIDITKSTLLNVGISGMLKKVNDTGRGSSLVWNSLMGQTPVSIPKVYSNGYFPASEYNENYRDNPWIASTQTGYRQNWTNQIQTNVTLNQKLDFITEGLKFIGRFGYDTNNSNYINKLKAPERWKAERFRDSEGNLVFKRLNEEQKMTQSAGGSGDRHEFFEAELHYNRVFNKHHHVGSVLKYNQDSKIRTYNLGDDLKNSVPVRHQGFSGRFTYNWKYRYFVNFNFGYTGSENFAVGNQFGFFPAFSMAWNIAEEPFIQNNFKWLNMFKVRYSWGKVGNDNVSVRFPYMYTIGSFKNYQWADFGFNQSYNGLTYTSVASNGISWEIAKKHDIGLDLVLFNERFSLTVDYFNEKRTGIFMSRGSLPLTVGLYDGDKPYANVGSVINRGWDGNFSFNQNIGNVSLTIRANATYSDNEILEKDEGHKLYPYLYETGFSVSQSRGLIALGLFKDWDDIRNSPTQNTWGSVEPGDIKYKDVNGDGVINNNDRVAVGNTNRPSFVYGMGISANWKGLDASVHFQGTGKSSFFKI
;
A
#
# COMPACT_ATOMS: atom_id res chain seq x y z
N MET A 1 -11.52 -53.97 -24.78
CA MET A 1 -12.04 -52.61 -24.44
C MET A 1 -12.65 -51.84 -25.62
N LYS A 2 -12.60 -52.33 -26.86
CA LYS A 2 -13.25 -51.66 -28.03
C LYS A 2 -14.74 -51.97 -28.22
N ASN A 3 -15.27 -53.03 -27.64
CA ASN A 3 -16.65 -53.46 -27.85
C ASN A 3 -17.66 -52.95 -26.77
N ILE A 4 -17.18 -52.33 -25.71
CA ILE A 4 -18.04 -51.77 -24.64
C ILE A 4 -18.46 -50.35 -24.97
N ILE A 5 -17.64 -49.60 -25.72
CA ILE A 5 -17.91 -48.23 -26.12
C ILE A 5 -19.01 -48.12 -27.18
N ILE A 6 -19.10 -49.13 -28.05
CA ILE A 6 -20.12 -49.16 -29.14
C ILE A 6 -21.53 -49.47 -28.59
N ILE A 7 -21.62 -50.26 -27.52
CA ILE A 7 -22.93 -50.58 -26.89
C ILE A 7 -23.48 -49.37 -26.12
N PHE A 8 -22.63 -48.57 -25.52
CA PHE A 8 -23.05 -47.32 -24.82
C PHE A 8 -23.51 -46.24 -25.81
N PHE A 9 -22.93 -46.16 -26.99
CA PHE A 9 -23.32 -45.17 -28.00
C PHE A 9 -24.65 -45.55 -28.72
N CYS A 10 -24.95 -46.81 -28.88
CA CYS A 10 -26.22 -47.24 -29.45
C CYS A 10 -27.39 -47.15 -28.45
N MET A 11 -27.14 -47.22 -27.17
CA MET A 11 -28.19 -47.09 -26.13
C MET A 11 -28.59 -45.62 -25.88
N PHE A 12 -27.76 -44.67 -26.27
CA PHE A 12 -28.04 -43.24 -26.14
C PHE A 12 -28.86 -42.64 -27.30
N MET A 13 -28.94 -43.36 -28.45
CA MET A 13 -29.73 -42.91 -29.61
C MET A 13 -31.20 -43.35 -29.61
N LEU A 14 -31.63 -44.16 -28.65
CA LEU A 14 -33.00 -44.70 -28.62
C LEU A 14 -33.95 -44.03 -27.62
N MET A 15 -33.56 -42.91 -27.00
CA MET A 15 -34.40 -42.15 -26.03
C MET A 15 -34.89 -40.78 -26.51
N PHE A 16 -34.92 -40.49 -27.78
CA PHE A 16 -35.58 -39.29 -28.29
C PHE A 16 -36.72 -39.62 -29.23
N GLN A 17 -37.81 -40.13 -28.69
CA GLN A 17 -39.13 -39.92 -29.30
C GLN A 17 -39.88 -38.89 -28.49
N ALA A 18 -39.81 -37.62 -28.93
CA ALA A 18 -40.63 -36.55 -28.40
C ALA A 18 -42.07 -36.70 -28.87
N THR A 19 -42.98 -36.85 -27.94
CA THR A 19 -44.43 -36.71 -28.18
C THR A 19 -44.71 -35.24 -28.51
N ALA A 20 -45.09 -34.93 -29.74
CA ALA A 20 -45.65 -33.67 -30.14
C ALA A 20 -47.04 -33.52 -29.47
N GLN A 21 -47.17 -32.66 -28.48
CA GLN A 21 -48.49 -32.17 -28.03
C GLN A 21 -48.94 -31.07 -28.99
N ASN A 22 -50.14 -31.23 -29.54
CA ASN A 22 -50.85 -30.22 -30.30
C ASN A 22 -51.08 -29.00 -29.44
N HIS A 23 -50.41 -27.86 -29.73
CA HIS A 23 -50.78 -26.55 -29.22
C HIS A 23 -52.00 -26.05 -30.00
N ALA A 24 -53.06 -25.71 -29.29
CA ALA A 24 -54.15 -24.87 -29.82
C ALA A 24 -53.55 -23.55 -30.28
N ASP A 25 -54.01 -22.97 -31.38
CA ASP A 25 -53.61 -21.70 -31.97
C ASP A 25 -53.82 -20.54 -30.95
N VAL A 26 -52.80 -20.29 -30.15
CA VAL A 26 -52.72 -19.09 -29.34
C VAL A 26 -52.16 -17.98 -30.20
N LYS A 27 -52.91 -16.88 -30.28
CA LYS A 27 -52.59 -15.72 -31.13
C LYS A 27 -51.28 -15.06 -30.67
N GLU A 28 -50.16 -15.37 -31.28
CA GLU A 28 -48.85 -14.69 -31.07
C GLU A 28 -48.95 -13.25 -31.57
N ILE A 29 -48.43 -12.34 -30.77
CA ILE A 29 -48.26 -10.93 -31.13
C ILE A 29 -46.79 -10.54 -31.09
N GLU A 30 -46.35 -9.74 -32.04
CA GLU A 30 -45.02 -9.12 -32.02
C GLU A 30 -45.06 -7.85 -31.15
N VAL A 31 -44.35 -7.86 -30.05
CA VAL A 31 -44.19 -6.71 -29.16
C VAL A 31 -42.83 -6.08 -29.43
N SER A 32 -42.84 -4.80 -29.76
CA SER A 32 -41.66 -3.96 -29.88
C SER A 32 -41.60 -2.98 -28.70
N GLY A 33 -40.40 -2.54 -28.34
CA GLY A 33 -40.26 -1.55 -27.25
C GLY A 33 -38.90 -0.93 -27.17
N ILE A 34 -38.78 0.00 -26.26
CA ILE A 34 -37.51 0.65 -25.89
C ILE A 34 -37.38 0.59 -24.37
N VAL A 35 -36.17 0.25 -23.92
CA VAL A 35 -35.78 0.24 -22.51
C VAL A 35 -34.85 1.42 -22.26
N LEU A 36 -35.20 2.26 -21.30
CA LEU A 36 -34.50 3.49 -20.94
C LEU A 36 -34.12 3.49 -19.47
N ASP A 37 -33.14 4.23 -19.09
CA ASP A 37 -32.85 4.54 -17.67
C ASP A 37 -33.74 5.71 -17.18
N SER A 38 -33.54 6.13 -15.91
CA SER A 38 -34.24 7.25 -15.29
C SER A 38 -33.96 8.62 -15.95
N ASN A 39 -32.82 8.75 -16.65
CA ASN A 39 -32.43 9.94 -17.39
C ASN A 39 -32.95 9.92 -18.85
N LYS A 40 -33.68 8.86 -19.23
CA LYS A 40 -34.16 8.58 -20.59
C LYS A 40 -33.07 8.19 -21.58
N ASP A 41 -31.91 7.74 -21.10
CA ASP A 41 -30.87 7.18 -21.96
C ASP A 41 -31.18 5.70 -22.30
N PRO A 42 -30.92 5.23 -23.52
CA PRO A 42 -31.24 3.87 -23.93
C PRO A 42 -30.34 2.84 -23.26
N LEU A 43 -30.94 1.84 -22.63
CA LEU A 43 -30.23 0.71 -22.02
C LEU A 43 -29.97 -0.37 -23.07
N ILE A 44 -28.71 -0.51 -23.44
CA ILE A 44 -28.20 -1.45 -24.45
C ILE A 44 -27.91 -2.79 -23.79
N GLY A 45 -28.41 -3.90 -24.35
CA GLY A 45 -28.19 -5.24 -23.81
C GLY A 45 -29.07 -5.57 -22.60
N ALA A 46 -30.13 -4.77 -22.34
CA ALA A 46 -31.16 -5.13 -21.36
C ALA A 46 -31.82 -6.43 -21.79
N ASN A 47 -31.96 -7.36 -20.84
CA ASN A 47 -32.49 -8.69 -21.09
C ASN A 47 -34.01 -8.69 -20.92
N ILE A 48 -34.75 -9.13 -21.94
CA ILE A 48 -36.20 -9.27 -21.95
C ILE A 48 -36.53 -10.73 -22.15
N VAL A 49 -37.08 -11.39 -21.13
CA VAL A 49 -37.46 -12.80 -21.17
C VAL A 49 -38.92 -12.99 -20.86
N VAL A 50 -39.53 -14.00 -21.47
CA VAL A 50 -40.92 -14.38 -21.18
C VAL A 50 -40.93 -15.21 -19.89
N LYS A 51 -41.73 -14.78 -18.90
CA LYS A 51 -41.83 -15.48 -17.61
C LYS A 51 -42.37 -16.89 -17.81
N ASN A 52 -41.69 -17.87 -17.22
CA ASN A 52 -42.02 -19.30 -17.25
C ASN A 52 -41.87 -19.98 -18.62
N VAL A 53 -41.23 -19.33 -19.63
CA VAL A 53 -40.92 -19.95 -20.93
C VAL A 53 -39.40 -20.01 -21.08
N PRO A 54 -38.74 -21.12 -20.78
CA PRO A 54 -37.28 -21.25 -20.88
C PRO A 54 -36.81 -21.05 -22.35
N GLY A 55 -35.80 -20.21 -22.55
CA GLY A 55 -35.19 -19.99 -23.85
C GLY A 55 -35.89 -18.96 -24.76
N LEU A 56 -37.04 -18.38 -24.35
CA LEU A 56 -37.68 -17.31 -25.09
C LEU A 56 -37.32 -15.93 -24.48
N GLY A 57 -36.37 -15.23 -25.11
CA GLY A 57 -35.94 -13.91 -24.70
C GLY A 57 -35.13 -13.20 -25.76
N VAL A 58 -35.01 -11.88 -25.66
CA VAL A 58 -34.24 -11.00 -26.53
C VAL A 58 -33.49 -9.97 -25.70
N ILE A 59 -32.47 -9.36 -26.27
CA ILE A 59 -31.73 -8.25 -25.65
C ILE A 59 -31.98 -6.97 -26.48
N THR A 60 -31.92 -5.81 -25.81
CA THR A 60 -32.02 -4.51 -26.49
C THR A 60 -30.80 -4.23 -27.35
N ASN A 61 -31.05 -3.56 -28.49
CA ASN A 61 -30.01 -3.07 -29.40
C ASN A 61 -29.35 -1.78 -28.88
N ILE A 62 -28.48 -1.18 -29.71
CA ILE A 62 -27.73 0.07 -29.40
C ILE A 62 -28.65 1.29 -29.15
N ASP A 63 -29.89 1.28 -29.64
CA ASP A 63 -30.89 2.31 -29.35
C ASP A 63 -31.78 1.94 -28.15
N GLY A 64 -31.47 0.87 -27.39
CA GLY A 64 -32.33 0.34 -26.33
C GLY A 64 -33.60 -0.34 -26.82
N LYS A 65 -33.74 -0.61 -28.13
CA LYS A 65 -34.95 -1.17 -28.75
C LYS A 65 -34.91 -2.69 -28.77
N PHE A 66 -36.08 -3.32 -28.60
CA PHE A 66 -36.26 -4.76 -28.70
C PHE A 66 -37.51 -5.12 -29.51
N LYS A 67 -37.52 -6.34 -30.01
CA LYS A 67 -38.70 -6.98 -30.60
C LYS A 67 -38.77 -8.43 -30.15
N ILE A 68 -39.92 -8.86 -29.65
CA ILE A 68 -40.13 -10.23 -29.17
C ILE A 68 -41.53 -10.70 -29.54
N LYS A 69 -41.64 -11.96 -29.96
CA LYS A 69 -42.94 -12.59 -30.20
C LYS A 69 -43.41 -13.27 -28.90
N VAL A 70 -44.63 -12.94 -28.48
CA VAL A 70 -45.18 -13.45 -27.22
C VAL A 70 -46.66 -13.72 -27.37
N GLU A 71 -47.21 -14.57 -26.55
CA GLU A 71 -48.65 -14.78 -26.48
C GLU A 71 -49.33 -13.70 -25.65
N LEU A 72 -50.58 -13.39 -25.97
CA LEU A 72 -51.40 -12.46 -25.21
C LEU A 72 -51.50 -12.94 -23.74
N TYR A 73 -51.39 -11.98 -22.79
CA TYR A 73 -51.43 -12.18 -21.33
C TYR A 73 -50.16 -12.83 -20.73
N GLN A 74 -49.12 -13.05 -21.55
CA GLN A 74 -47.80 -13.41 -20.98
C GLN A 74 -47.17 -12.22 -20.29
N ARG A 75 -46.23 -12.50 -19.36
CA ARG A 75 -45.47 -11.47 -18.64
C ARG A 75 -44.02 -11.46 -19.19
N LEU A 76 -43.57 -10.26 -19.51
CA LEU A 76 -42.16 -10.00 -19.82
C LEU A 76 -41.45 -9.60 -18.52
N ILE A 77 -40.29 -10.18 -18.26
CA ILE A 77 -39.35 -9.72 -17.25
C ILE A 77 -38.26 -8.94 -18.01
N VAL A 78 -38.18 -7.66 -17.71
CA VAL A 78 -37.09 -6.79 -18.21
C VAL A 78 -36.08 -6.64 -17.09
N SER A 79 -34.84 -7.03 -17.34
CA SER A 79 -33.75 -6.95 -16.36
C SER A 79 -32.48 -6.41 -16.99
N TYR A 80 -31.74 -5.62 -16.23
CA TYR A 80 -30.46 -5.09 -16.62
C TYR A 80 -29.56 -4.99 -15.37
N ILE A 81 -28.27 -5.20 -15.55
CA ILE A 81 -27.32 -5.16 -14.42
C ILE A 81 -27.30 -3.76 -13.82
N GLY A 82 -27.50 -3.67 -12.50
CA GLY A 82 -27.57 -2.39 -11.77
C GLY A 82 -28.96 -1.73 -11.77
N PHE A 83 -30.02 -2.38 -12.32
CA PHE A 83 -31.37 -1.87 -12.35
C PHE A 83 -32.39 -2.85 -11.73
N GLU A 84 -33.45 -2.30 -11.18
CA GLU A 84 -34.55 -3.12 -10.64
C GLU A 84 -35.28 -3.83 -11.79
N SER A 85 -35.42 -5.15 -11.69
CA SER A 85 -36.16 -5.93 -12.69
C SER A 85 -37.64 -5.59 -12.67
N GLN A 86 -38.25 -5.39 -13.84
CA GLN A 86 -39.66 -5.07 -13.99
C GLN A 86 -40.42 -6.19 -14.68
N GLU A 87 -41.57 -6.55 -14.12
CA GLU A 87 -42.52 -7.47 -14.77
C GLU A 87 -43.62 -6.69 -15.45
N ILE A 88 -43.85 -6.93 -16.74
CA ILE A 88 -44.83 -6.26 -17.57
C ILE A 88 -45.80 -7.27 -18.16
N LEU A 89 -47.09 -7.13 -17.86
CA LEU A 89 -48.13 -7.96 -18.46
C LEU A 89 -48.52 -7.46 -19.81
N ILE A 90 -48.50 -8.30 -20.86
CA ILE A 90 -48.81 -7.96 -22.22
C ILE A 90 -50.33 -8.14 -22.43
N LYS A 91 -51.07 -7.02 -22.54
CA LYS A 91 -52.49 -7.04 -22.76
C LYS A 91 -52.83 -6.82 -24.23
N ASP A 92 -52.60 -5.59 -24.74
CA ASP A 92 -52.91 -5.22 -26.15
C ASP A 92 -51.86 -4.29 -26.77
N LYS A 93 -50.86 -3.87 -26.03
CA LYS A 93 -49.86 -2.91 -26.48
C LYS A 93 -48.78 -3.59 -27.33
N LYS A 94 -48.72 -3.22 -28.61
CA LYS A 94 -47.64 -3.66 -29.52
C LYS A 94 -46.36 -2.87 -29.33
N THR A 95 -46.40 -1.74 -28.62
CA THR A 95 -45.20 -0.92 -28.34
C THR A 95 -45.09 -0.61 -26.86
N LEU A 96 -43.93 -0.83 -26.28
CA LEU A 96 -43.62 -0.65 -24.84
C LEU A 96 -42.48 0.35 -24.66
N THR A 97 -42.62 1.27 -23.72
CA THR A 97 -41.52 2.07 -23.19
C THR A 97 -41.31 1.65 -21.74
N VAL A 98 -40.15 1.10 -21.44
CA VAL A 98 -39.78 0.63 -20.09
C VAL A 98 -38.72 1.56 -19.55
N ILE A 99 -39.04 2.28 -18.48
CA ILE A 99 -38.09 3.11 -17.78
C ILE A 99 -37.64 2.31 -16.55
N MET A 100 -36.39 1.86 -16.57
CA MET A 100 -35.81 1.11 -15.47
C MET A 100 -35.27 2.07 -14.42
N GLN A 101 -35.51 1.75 -13.16
CA GLN A 101 -34.91 2.46 -12.04
C GLN A 101 -33.62 1.76 -11.64
N GLU A 102 -32.59 2.55 -11.33
CA GLU A 102 -31.35 1.98 -10.78
C GLU A 102 -31.67 1.19 -9.52
N SER A 103 -31.18 -0.03 -9.46
CA SER A 103 -31.29 -0.84 -8.26
C SER A 103 -30.53 -0.12 -7.16
N LYS A 104 -31.18 0.23 -6.07
CA LYS A 104 -30.49 0.61 -4.85
C LYS A 104 -29.64 -0.61 -4.50
N SER A 105 -28.32 -0.50 -4.64
CA SER A 105 -27.43 -1.64 -4.39
C SER A 105 -27.69 -2.13 -2.96
N SER A 106 -28.33 -3.28 -2.84
CA SER A 106 -28.52 -3.95 -1.57
C SER A 106 -27.14 -4.39 -1.07
N VAL A 107 -26.84 -4.11 0.18
CA VAL A 107 -25.62 -4.61 0.85
C VAL A 107 -25.55 -6.15 0.77
N LEU A 108 -26.72 -6.81 0.66
CA LEU A 108 -26.82 -8.26 0.54
C LEU A 108 -26.48 -8.79 -0.85
N ASP A 109 -26.71 -7.99 -1.90
CA ASP A 109 -26.38 -8.33 -3.28
C ASP A 109 -25.02 -7.76 -3.71
N GLU A 110 -24.32 -7.04 -2.83
CA GLU A 110 -22.97 -6.54 -3.07
C GLU A 110 -22.05 -7.69 -3.53
N VAL A 111 -21.41 -7.51 -4.67
CA VAL A 111 -20.45 -8.45 -5.21
C VAL A 111 -19.06 -8.05 -4.71
N VAL A 112 -18.37 -9.01 -4.15
CA VAL A 112 -16.99 -8.86 -3.65
C VAL A 112 -16.08 -9.70 -4.52
N ILE A 113 -14.96 -9.15 -4.95
CA ILE A 113 -13.93 -9.90 -5.65
C ILE A 113 -13.04 -10.58 -4.61
N THR A 114 -12.94 -11.87 -4.69
CA THR A 114 -12.10 -12.70 -3.83
C THR A 114 -10.99 -13.34 -4.67
N GLY A 115 -10.11 -14.07 -4.03
CA GLY A 115 -9.05 -14.81 -4.73
C GLY A 115 -9.51 -15.82 -5.79
N THR A 116 -10.81 -16.08 -5.85
CA THR A 116 -11.45 -17.02 -6.78
C THR A 116 -12.47 -16.37 -7.70
N GLY A 117 -12.43 -15.03 -7.82
CA GLY A 117 -13.35 -14.26 -8.65
C GLY A 117 -14.50 -13.63 -7.87
N GLU A 118 -15.53 -13.24 -8.56
CA GLU A 118 -16.68 -12.54 -8.01
C GLU A 118 -17.54 -13.46 -7.13
N GLN A 119 -17.87 -12.99 -5.93
CA GLN A 119 -18.78 -13.67 -5.01
C GLN A 119 -19.78 -12.67 -4.40
N LYS A 120 -21.00 -13.11 -4.11
CA LYS A 120 -21.92 -12.30 -3.31
C LYS A 120 -21.36 -12.16 -1.90
N LYS A 121 -21.38 -10.97 -1.31
CA LYS A 121 -20.90 -10.68 0.06
C LYS A 121 -21.49 -11.63 1.10
N ILE A 122 -22.76 -12.00 0.94
CA ILE A 122 -23.43 -12.95 1.82
C ILE A 122 -22.75 -14.34 1.84
N THR A 123 -22.07 -14.74 0.75
CA THR A 123 -21.43 -16.07 0.65
C THR A 123 -19.96 -16.06 1.11
N VAL A 124 -19.36 -14.91 1.34
CA VAL A 124 -17.98 -14.79 1.82
C VAL A 124 -17.91 -15.20 3.28
N THR A 125 -17.03 -16.14 3.61
CA THR A 125 -16.84 -16.67 4.97
C THR A 125 -15.56 -16.18 5.65
N GLY A 126 -14.66 -15.61 4.89
CA GLY A 126 -13.42 -15.01 5.39
C GLY A 126 -13.55 -13.51 5.65
N ALA A 127 -12.51 -12.94 6.25
CA ALA A 127 -12.42 -11.50 6.54
C ALA A 127 -11.99 -10.73 5.28
N VAL A 128 -12.92 -10.07 4.63
CA VAL A 128 -12.69 -9.23 3.44
C VAL A 128 -13.23 -7.82 3.70
N SER A 129 -12.43 -6.82 3.36
CA SER A 129 -12.85 -5.41 3.42
C SER A 129 -12.89 -4.83 2.02
N SER A 130 -14.00 -4.20 1.64
CA SER A 130 -14.14 -3.44 0.40
C SER A 130 -14.01 -1.95 0.69
N ALA A 131 -13.28 -1.22 -0.16
CA ALA A 131 -13.24 0.23 -0.10
C ALA A 131 -14.16 0.84 -1.15
N ASN A 132 -14.90 1.87 -0.77
CA ASN A 132 -15.66 2.67 -1.72
C ASN A 132 -14.72 3.65 -2.44
N ILE A 133 -14.57 3.49 -3.74
CA ILE A 133 -13.65 4.30 -4.57
C ILE A 133 -13.99 5.78 -4.52
N ALA A 134 -15.28 6.15 -4.45
CA ALA A 134 -15.69 7.54 -4.32
C ALA A 134 -15.14 8.19 -3.05
N HIS A 135 -15.05 7.45 -1.94
CA HIS A 135 -14.47 7.94 -0.71
C HIS A 135 -12.95 8.05 -0.77
N LEU A 136 -12.28 7.15 -1.45
CA LEU A 136 -10.83 7.22 -1.67
C LEU A 136 -10.46 8.43 -2.55
N ASN A 137 -11.32 8.76 -3.51
CA ASN A 137 -11.09 9.87 -4.45
C ASN A 137 -11.29 11.27 -3.84
N VAL A 138 -11.86 11.37 -2.63
CA VAL A 138 -11.97 12.65 -1.89
C VAL A 138 -10.59 13.13 -1.39
N SER A 139 -9.63 12.23 -1.21
CA SER A 139 -8.27 12.59 -0.79
C SER A 139 -7.60 13.48 -1.84
N PRO A 140 -7.03 14.62 -1.47
CA PRO A 140 -6.30 15.49 -2.39
C PRO A 140 -4.99 14.87 -2.89
N SER A 141 -4.52 13.79 -2.27
CA SER A 141 -3.29 13.10 -2.66
C SER A 141 -3.39 12.54 -4.08
N GLY A 142 -2.31 12.66 -4.85
CA GLY A 142 -2.15 11.99 -6.14
C GLY A 142 -1.87 10.49 -6.03
N ASN A 143 -1.70 9.97 -4.80
CA ASN A 143 -1.32 8.60 -4.52
C ASN A 143 -2.43 7.85 -3.80
N LEU A 144 -2.84 6.70 -4.35
CA LEU A 144 -3.90 5.86 -3.79
C LEU A 144 -3.61 5.40 -2.35
N VAL A 145 -2.35 5.03 -2.07
CA VAL A 145 -1.97 4.46 -0.76
C VAL A 145 -2.23 5.46 0.38
N ASN A 146 -2.06 6.76 0.11
CA ASN A 146 -2.31 7.80 1.10
C ASN A 146 -3.79 7.94 1.49
N ALA A 147 -4.69 7.46 0.63
CA ALA A 147 -6.13 7.49 0.88
C ALA A 147 -6.63 6.28 1.69
N LEU A 148 -5.79 5.27 1.96
CA LEU A 148 -6.21 4.04 2.63
C LEU A 148 -6.40 4.21 4.14
N ALA A 149 -5.57 5.04 4.80
CA ALA A 149 -5.64 5.26 6.24
C ALA A 149 -7.03 5.75 6.66
N GLY A 150 -7.65 5.10 7.64
CA GLY A 150 -8.98 5.46 8.14
C GLY A 150 -10.14 5.31 7.14
N ASN A 151 -9.90 4.75 5.93
CA ASN A 151 -10.94 4.44 4.95
C ASN A 151 -11.18 2.93 4.78
N VAL A 152 -10.18 2.10 5.10
CA VAL A 152 -10.24 0.65 4.91
C VAL A 152 -9.99 -0.06 6.23
N PRO A 153 -10.98 -0.78 6.81
CA PRO A 153 -10.78 -1.54 8.05
C PRO A 153 -9.79 -2.67 7.85
N GLY A 154 -8.92 -2.85 8.84
CA GLY A 154 -7.81 -3.82 8.78
C GLY A 154 -6.53 -3.27 8.16
N VAL A 155 -6.51 -2.03 7.63
CA VAL A 155 -5.32 -1.40 7.07
C VAL A 155 -4.77 -0.36 8.05
N LEU A 156 -3.52 -0.57 8.45
CA LEU A 156 -2.71 0.40 9.17
C LEU A 156 -1.79 1.07 8.16
N SER A 157 -1.73 2.39 8.15
CA SER A 157 -0.93 3.14 7.18
C SER A 157 -0.27 4.34 7.84
N MET A 158 0.93 4.68 7.37
CA MET A 158 1.72 5.80 7.86
C MET A 158 2.44 6.48 6.71
N GLN A 159 2.26 7.78 6.59
CA GLN A 159 3.01 8.62 5.66
C GLN A 159 4.21 9.23 6.39
N SER A 160 5.42 8.87 5.98
CA SER A 160 6.66 9.34 6.59
C SER A 160 7.24 10.59 5.94
N SER A 161 6.83 10.91 4.72
CA SER A 161 7.30 12.08 3.97
C SER A 161 6.15 12.75 3.21
N GLY A 162 6.18 14.07 3.10
CA GLY A 162 5.32 14.85 2.21
C GLY A 162 6.04 15.37 0.96
N ALA A 163 7.32 15.02 0.76
CA ALA A 163 8.11 15.50 -0.37
C ALA A 163 7.56 14.95 -1.71
N PRO A 164 7.49 15.77 -2.77
CA PRO A 164 7.01 15.34 -4.06
C PRO A 164 7.71 14.07 -4.58
N GLY A 165 6.90 13.09 -4.98
CA GLY A 165 7.40 11.80 -5.48
C GLY A 165 7.99 10.84 -4.44
N GLN A 166 8.05 11.25 -3.17
CA GLN A 166 8.47 10.45 -2.01
C GLN A 166 7.40 10.44 -0.90
N ASN A 167 6.19 10.82 -1.24
CA ASN A 167 5.06 10.99 -0.33
C ASN A 167 4.14 9.78 -0.23
N THR A 168 4.59 8.61 -0.71
CA THR A 168 3.84 7.35 -0.60
C THR A 168 3.82 6.85 0.84
N SER A 169 2.64 6.50 1.33
CA SER A 169 2.49 5.86 2.64
C SER A 169 2.96 4.41 2.63
N GLU A 170 3.59 3.97 3.69
CA GLU A 170 3.71 2.54 4.01
C GLU A 170 2.38 2.04 4.57
N PHE A 171 2.01 0.80 4.26
CA PHE A 171 0.79 0.21 4.82
C PHE A 171 0.97 -1.26 5.19
N TRP A 172 0.21 -1.71 6.17
CA TRP A 172 0.20 -3.09 6.67
C TRP A 172 -1.24 -3.56 6.87
N ILE A 173 -1.49 -4.81 6.57
CA ILE A 173 -2.78 -5.44 6.86
C ILE A 173 -2.69 -6.10 8.22
N ARG A 174 -3.52 -5.61 9.19
CA ARG A 174 -3.55 -6.09 10.57
C ARG A 174 -2.22 -6.01 11.33
N GLY A 175 -1.34 -5.08 10.92
CA GLY A 175 -0.07 -4.81 11.61
C GLY A 175 1.10 -5.64 11.12
N ILE A 176 2.16 -5.68 11.95
CA ILE A 176 3.43 -6.32 11.64
C ILE A 176 3.56 -7.58 12.46
N SER A 177 3.81 -8.71 11.80
CA SER A 177 3.96 -10.02 12.42
C SER A 177 5.28 -10.72 12.06
N THR A 178 6.23 -10.00 11.45
CA THR A 178 7.56 -10.50 11.14
C THR A 178 8.62 -9.41 11.32
N PHE A 179 9.85 -9.81 11.60
CA PHE A 179 11.02 -8.91 11.67
C PHE A 179 12.17 -9.35 10.76
N GLY A 180 12.08 -10.52 10.10
CA GLY A 180 13.13 -11.09 9.25
C GLY A 180 12.83 -11.06 7.77
N ALA A 181 11.57 -10.83 7.38
CA ALA A 181 11.11 -10.78 6.01
C ALA A 181 10.41 -9.44 5.71
N LYS A 182 10.11 -9.18 4.45
CA LYS A 182 9.31 -8.00 4.08
C LYS A 182 7.90 -8.11 4.67
N THR A 183 7.41 -7.00 5.17
CA THR A 183 6.10 -6.89 5.84
C THR A 183 4.98 -6.45 4.90
N SER A 184 5.31 -6.10 3.63
CA SER A 184 4.36 -5.62 2.64
C SER A 184 3.33 -6.69 2.24
N ALA A 185 2.09 -6.28 2.07
CA ALA A 185 1.03 -7.11 1.51
C ALA A 185 1.27 -7.39 0.02
N LEU A 186 0.72 -8.49 -0.48
CA LEU A 186 0.65 -8.76 -1.92
C LEU A 186 -0.41 -7.86 -2.56
N VAL A 187 -0.05 -7.11 -3.57
CA VAL A 187 -1.00 -6.29 -4.36
C VAL A 187 -1.19 -6.93 -5.72
N LEU A 188 -2.44 -7.19 -6.07
CA LEU A 188 -2.83 -7.74 -7.36
C LEU A 188 -3.74 -6.76 -8.10
N VAL A 189 -3.34 -6.38 -9.31
CA VAL A 189 -4.11 -5.56 -10.23
C VAL A 189 -4.57 -6.43 -11.38
N ASP A 190 -5.88 -6.63 -11.52
CA ASP A 190 -6.50 -7.53 -12.49
C ASP A 190 -5.95 -8.96 -12.45
N GLY A 191 -5.48 -9.40 -11.25
CA GLY A 191 -4.88 -10.70 -11.00
C GLY A 191 -3.36 -10.77 -11.13
N PHE A 192 -2.68 -9.69 -11.51
CA PHE A 192 -1.23 -9.62 -11.67
C PHE A 192 -0.57 -8.85 -10.52
N GLU A 193 0.57 -9.33 -10.01
CA GLU A 193 1.32 -8.63 -8.97
C GLU A 193 1.94 -7.34 -9.51
N ARG A 194 1.48 -6.20 -8.99
CA ARG A 194 1.88 -4.85 -9.40
C ARG A 194 1.87 -3.89 -8.23
N ASP A 195 2.66 -2.84 -8.33
CA ASP A 195 2.67 -1.80 -7.30
C ASP A 195 1.41 -0.94 -7.38
N MET A 196 0.82 -0.66 -6.22
CA MET A 196 -0.41 0.13 -6.10
C MET A 196 -0.18 1.61 -6.43
N ASP A 197 1.03 2.12 -6.19
CA ASP A 197 1.40 3.51 -6.43
C ASP A 197 1.38 3.92 -7.91
N ASP A 198 1.44 2.93 -8.78
CA ASP A 198 1.51 3.13 -10.23
C ASP A 198 0.15 3.30 -10.90
N ILE A 199 -0.94 3.18 -10.12
CA ILE A 199 -2.31 3.19 -10.63
C ILE A 199 -2.97 4.54 -10.35
N SER A 200 -3.69 5.07 -11.34
CA SER A 200 -4.60 6.19 -11.12
C SER A 200 -5.87 5.73 -10.40
N ILE A 201 -6.31 6.47 -9.36
CA ILE A 201 -7.57 6.18 -8.66
C ILE A 201 -8.76 6.17 -9.63
N GLU A 202 -8.71 7.02 -10.66
CA GLU A 202 -9.77 7.12 -11.68
C GLU A 202 -9.90 5.86 -12.54
N ASP A 203 -8.87 4.99 -12.58
CA ASP A 203 -8.90 3.72 -13.32
C ASP A 203 -9.50 2.57 -12.52
N ILE A 204 -9.74 2.74 -11.22
CA ILE A 204 -10.14 1.66 -10.33
C ILE A 204 -11.66 1.49 -10.34
N GLU A 205 -12.13 0.26 -10.50
CA GLU A 205 -13.53 -0.12 -10.35
C GLU A 205 -13.82 -0.68 -8.96
N SER A 206 -12.91 -1.53 -8.43
CA SER A 206 -13.07 -2.09 -7.09
C SER A 206 -11.73 -2.22 -6.37
N PHE A 207 -11.78 -2.09 -5.05
CA PHE A 207 -10.63 -2.23 -4.16
C PHE A 207 -11.03 -3.10 -2.96
N GLN A 208 -10.29 -4.19 -2.74
CA GLN A 208 -10.59 -5.14 -1.68
C GLN A 208 -9.33 -5.60 -0.97
N VAL A 209 -9.47 -5.88 0.32
CA VAL A 209 -8.39 -6.36 1.18
C VAL A 209 -8.80 -7.70 1.78
N LEU A 210 -8.03 -8.74 1.47
CA LEU A 210 -8.17 -10.07 2.04
C LEU A 210 -7.25 -10.18 3.26
N LYS A 211 -7.83 -10.41 4.44
CA LYS A 211 -7.11 -10.24 5.70
C LYS A 211 -6.75 -11.57 6.37
N ASP A 212 -7.53 -12.62 6.17
CA ASP A 212 -7.38 -13.90 6.85
C ASP A 212 -6.81 -15.01 5.95
N ALA A 213 -6.44 -16.13 6.56
CA ALA A 213 -5.85 -17.24 5.83
C ALA A 213 -6.83 -17.94 4.88
N SER A 214 -8.14 -17.94 5.17
CA SER A 214 -9.12 -18.61 4.32
C SER A 214 -9.28 -17.92 2.97
N GLU A 215 -9.05 -16.61 2.89
CA GLU A 215 -9.09 -15.89 1.63
C GLU A 215 -7.71 -15.80 0.96
N THR A 216 -6.61 -15.84 1.75
CA THR A 216 -5.25 -15.65 1.22
C THR A 216 -4.49 -16.94 0.90
N ALA A 217 -4.93 -18.11 1.39
CA ALA A 217 -4.24 -19.39 1.16
C ALA A 217 -4.14 -19.79 -0.32
N ILE A 218 -5.08 -19.35 -1.15
CA ILE A 218 -5.05 -19.62 -2.60
C ILE A 218 -3.88 -18.91 -3.32
N TYR A 219 -3.29 -17.89 -2.68
CA TYR A 219 -2.08 -17.20 -3.14
C TYR A 219 -0.81 -17.82 -2.56
N GLY A 220 -0.95 -18.89 -1.76
CA GLY A 220 0.15 -19.67 -1.20
C GLY A 220 1.11 -18.83 -0.38
N ALA A 221 2.37 -18.88 -0.73
CA ALA A 221 3.48 -18.20 -0.06
C ALA A 221 3.37 -16.68 0.06
N ARG A 222 2.66 -16.05 -0.84
CA ARG A 222 2.59 -14.58 -0.94
C ARG A 222 1.47 -13.98 -0.13
N GLY A 223 0.51 -14.81 0.33
CA GLY A 223 -0.66 -14.38 1.09
C GLY A 223 -0.43 -14.11 2.58
N ALA A 224 0.77 -14.35 3.12
CA ALA A 224 1.02 -14.29 4.56
C ALA A 224 0.77 -12.92 5.20
N ASN A 225 1.11 -11.84 4.50
CA ASN A 225 0.93 -10.46 4.98
C ASN A 225 -0.41 -9.83 4.54
N GLY A 226 -1.35 -10.65 4.04
CA GLY A 226 -2.59 -10.19 3.44
C GLY A 226 -2.46 -9.90 1.95
N VAL A 227 -3.61 -9.73 1.28
CA VAL A 227 -3.67 -9.49 -0.17
C VAL A 227 -4.59 -8.32 -0.45
N VAL A 228 -4.15 -7.41 -1.32
CA VAL A 228 -4.96 -6.33 -1.88
C VAL A 228 -5.34 -6.70 -3.30
N LEU A 229 -6.63 -6.69 -3.60
CA LEU A 229 -7.17 -6.91 -4.93
C LEU A 229 -7.69 -5.61 -5.51
N ILE A 230 -7.17 -5.22 -6.64
CA ILE A 230 -7.60 -4.04 -7.39
C ILE A 230 -8.10 -4.51 -8.74
N THR A 231 -9.34 -4.18 -9.05
CA THR A 231 -9.90 -4.38 -10.40
C THR A 231 -9.98 -3.03 -11.09
N THR A 232 -9.51 -2.99 -12.32
CA THR A 232 -9.56 -1.77 -13.12
C THR A 232 -10.84 -1.71 -13.94
N LYS A 233 -11.21 -0.50 -14.38
CA LYS A 233 -12.40 -0.27 -15.18
C LYS A 233 -12.31 -0.93 -16.55
N HIS A 234 -13.40 -1.53 -16.97
CA HIS A 234 -13.61 -2.13 -18.28
C HIS A 234 -14.68 -1.37 -19.08
N GLY A 235 -14.71 -1.59 -20.38
CA GLY A 235 -15.74 -1.03 -21.26
C GLY A 235 -17.12 -1.64 -20.97
N LYS A 236 -18.16 -0.87 -21.25
CA LYS A 236 -19.56 -1.33 -21.20
C LYS A 236 -20.20 -1.21 -22.58
N PRO A 237 -21.16 -2.08 -22.94
CA PRO A 237 -21.93 -1.90 -24.17
C PRO A 237 -22.71 -0.57 -24.12
N SER A 238 -22.15 0.48 -24.65
CA SER A 238 -22.72 1.84 -24.63
C SER A 238 -22.21 2.68 -25.79
N LYS A 239 -22.86 3.79 -26.08
CA LYS A 239 -22.27 4.87 -26.89
C LYS A 239 -20.98 5.35 -26.20
N ILE A 240 -20.10 5.92 -26.99
CA ILE A 240 -18.84 6.48 -26.48
C ILE A 240 -19.17 7.57 -25.46
N THR A 241 -18.63 7.37 -24.25
CA THR A 241 -18.71 8.35 -23.16
C THR A 241 -17.30 8.85 -22.88
N ILE A 242 -17.14 10.17 -22.89
CA ILE A 242 -15.87 10.84 -22.61
C ILE A 242 -16.05 11.60 -21.30
N SER A 243 -15.18 11.32 -20.33
CA SER A 243 -15.12 12.04 -19.06
C SER A 243 -13.74 12.68 -18.91
N ALA A 244 -13.71 14.00 -18.78
CA ALA A 244 -12.50 14.77 -18.52
C ALA A 244 -12.62 15.47 -17.16
N LYS A 245 -11.57 15.41 -16.35
CA LYS A 245 -11.51 16.01 -15.02
C LYS A 245 -10.19 16.76 -14.88
N ALA A 246 -10.24 17.96 -14.35
CA ALA A 246 -9.06 18.73 -13.96
C ALA A 246 -9.24 19.24 -12.52
N GLU A 247 -8.23 19.08 -11.72
CA GLU A 247 -8.20 19.47 -10.31
C GLU A 247 -6.91 20.19 -10.00
N THR A 248 -7.00 21.18 -9.11
CA THR A 248 -5.85 21.87 -8.56
C THR A 248 -5.99 21.95 -7.05
N SER A 249 -4.89 21.71 -6.35
CA SER A 249 -4.83 21.76 -4.89
C SER A 249 -3.70 22.65 -4.44
N TYR A 250 -3.94 23.47 -3.43
CA TYR A 250 -2.89 24.23 -2.75
C TYR A 250 -2.56 23.50 -1.44
N ASN A 251 -1.37 22.93 -1.34
CA ASN A 251 -0.90 22.16 -0.20
C ASN A 251 -0.08 23.06 0.74
N THR A 252 -0.41 23.03 2.03
CA THR A 252 0.33 23.75 3.06
C THR A 252 1.01 22.77 4.01
N ARG A 253 2.03 23.24 4.71
CA ARG A 253 2.64 22.48 5.80
C ARG A 253 1.68 22.38 6.98
N THR A 254 1.50 21.20 7.55
CA THR A 254 0.63 20.99 8.71
C THR A 254 1.28 21.46 10.00
N ILE A 255 2.60 21.19 10.14
CA ILE A 255 3.41 21.61 11.28
C ILE A 255 4.75 22.10 10.73
N THR A 256 5.20 23.24 11.21
CA THR A 256 6.56 23.76 10.99
C THR A 256 7.20 23.90 12.36
N PRO A 257 8.39 23.36 12.60
CA PRO A 257 9.11 23.63 13.83
C PRO A 257 9.34 25.13 14.00
N GLU A 258 9.05 25.64 15.18
CA GLU A 258 9.37 27.01 15.55
C GLU A 258 10.69 27.02 16.32
N PHE A 259 11.62 27.86 15.89
CA PHE A 259 12.92 28.04 16.52
C PHE A 259 12.98 29.44 17.17
N ILE A 260 13.80 29.54 18.20
CA ILE A 260 14.08 30.84 18.85
C ILE A 260 14.95 31.69 17.92
N ASP A 261 14.83 32.98 18.06
CA ASP A 261 15.66 33.95 17.34
C ASP A 261 17.10 34.02 17.86
N GLY A 262 17.96 34.71 17.11
CA GLY A 262 19.37 34.80 17.41
C GLY A 262 19.69 35.44 18.78
N PRO A 263 19.09 36.58 19.16
CA PRO A 263 19.29 37.19 20.46
C PRO A 263 18.91 36.27 21.63
N THR A 264 17.78 35.58 21.54
CA THR A 264 17.34 34.61 22.55
C THR A 264 18.30 33.42 22.61
N TYR A 265 18.68 32.87 21.46
CA TYR A 265 19.67 31.80 21.41
C TYR A 265 20.99 32.16 22.05
N ALA A 266 21.55 33.33 21.69
CA ALA A 266 22.83 33.83 22.21
C ALA A 266 22.77 34.05 23.74
N SER A 267 21.63 34.54 24.24
CA SER A 267 21.44 34.74 25.69
C SER A 267 21.39 33.40 26.43
N LEU A 268 20.68 32.39 25.88
CA LEU A 268 20.57 31.06 26.49
C LEU A 268 21.90 30.26 26.45
N ILE A 269 22.68 30.40 25.37
CA ILE A 269 24.00 29.75 25.30
C ILE A 269 24.97 30.37 26.31
N ASN A 270 24.92 31.70 26.47
CA ASN A 270 25.69 32.38 27.51
C ASN A 270 25.28 31.92 28.91
N GLU A 271 24.00 31.83 29.21
CA GLU A 271 23.51 31.30 30.47
C GLU A 271 24.03 29.88 30.73
N ALA A 272 23.92 29.02 29.70
CA ALA A 272 24.43 27.65 29.79
C ALA A 272 25.93 27.57 30.05
N ARG A 273 26.72 28.51 29.53
CA ARG A 273 28.16 28.59 29.78
C ARG A 273 28.48 29.12 31.17
N ILE A 274 27.84 30.22 31.56
CA ILE A 274 28.04 30.87 32.86
C ILE A 274 27.69 29.93 34.02
N THR A 275 26.59 29.17 33.89
CA THR A 275 26.19 28.18 34.88
C THR A 275 27.18 27.04 35.02
N ARG A 276 28.04 26.82 34.02
CA ARG A 276 29.11 25.80 33.98
C ARG A 276 30.48 26.40 34.36
N ASN A 277 30.52 27.63 34.86
CA ASN A 277 31.73 28.40 35.15
C ASN A 277 32.66 28.56 33.95
N GLU A 278 32.06 28.63 32.76
CA GLU A 278 32.75 28.90 31.51
C GLU A 278 32.50 30.37 31.09
N GLU A 279 33.40 30.90 30.26
CA GLU A 279 33.22 32.24 29.72
C GLU A 279 32.02 32.30 28.74
N PRO A 280 31.26 33.41 28.74
CA PRO A 280 30.17 33.59 27.81
C PRO A 280 30.70 33.59 26.35
N VAL A 281 29.93 32.99 25.45
CA VAL A 281 30.26 32.97 24.02
C VAL A 281 30.11 34.34 23.38
N TYR A 282 29.07 35.08 23.78
CA TYR A 282 28.73 36.38 23.24
C TYR A 282 28.94 37.46 24.33
N GLN A 283 29.78 38.48 24.00
CA GLN A 283 29.98 39.59 24.89
C GLN A 283 28.76 40.53 24.89
N PRO A 284 28.59 41.41 25.89
CA PRO A 284 27.43 42.31 25.96
C PRO A 284 27.24 43.25 24.75
N ASP A 285 28.34 43.68 24.13
CA ASP A 285 28.32 44.49 22.90
C ASP A 285 27.89 43.62 21.69
N GLU A 286 28.34 42.38 21.58
CA GLU A 286 27.91 41.42 20.53
C GLU A 286 26.39 41.15 20.67
N LEU A 287 25.88 40.96 21.89
CA LEU A 287 24.44 40.78 22.13
C LEU A 287 23.66 42.03 21.70
N TYR A 288 24.20 43.23 21.94
CA TYR A 288 23.60 44.51 21.51
C TYR A 288 23.58 44.61 19.98
N ILE A 289 24.68 44.31 19.32
CA ILE A 289 24.81 44.28 17.84
C ILE A 289 23.82 43.30 17.24
N LEU A 290 23.75 42.06 17.77
CA LEU A 290 22.85 40.99 17.34
C LEU A 290 21.38 41.41 17.49
N LYS A 291 21.00 41.94 18.66
CA LYS A 291 19.64 42.38 18.96
C LYS A 291 19.14 43.49 18.04
N ASN A 292 20.04 44.41 17.63
CA ASN A 292 19.72 45.52 16.76
C ASN A 292 20.04 45.28 15.28
N GLY A 293 20.56 44.07 14.90
CA GLY A 293 20.88 43.70 13.51
C GLY A 293 21.96 44.60 12.87
N LEU A 294 22.94 45.08 13.67
CA LEU A 294 23.92 46.06 13.20
C LEU A 294 25.05 45.45 12.35
N ASP A 295 25.35 44.17 12.50
CA ASP A 295 26.36 43.46 11.72
C ASP A 295 25.83 42.05 11.36
N PRO A 296 24.98 41.92 10.31
CA PRO A 296 24.37 40.63 9.93
C PRO A 296 25.36 39.64 9.30
N ASP A 297 26.55 40.08 8.91
CA ASP A 297 27.58 39.24 8.35
C ASP A 297 28.33 38.45 9.45
N LEU A 298 28.66 39.10 10.58
CA LEU A 298 29.36 38.46 11.70
C LEU A 298 28.42 37.92 12.77
N LEU A 299 27.29 38.59 13.02
CA LEU A 299 26.30 38.25 14.00
C LEU A 299 24.93 38.14 13.33
N PRO A 300 24.72 37.11 12.50
CA PRO A 300 23.45 36.93 11.80
C PRO A 300 22.31 36.55 12.74
N ASN A 301 21.10 36.84 12.31
CA ASN A 301 19.86 36.36 12.93
C ASN A 301 18.94 35.84 11.84
N VAL A 302 19.08 34.54 11.52
CA VAL A 302 18.45 33.94 10.37
C VAL A 302 17.31 32.99 10.82
N ASP A 303 16.09 33.26 10.37
CA ASP A 303 15.03 32.25 10.41
C ASP A 303 15.16 31.33 9.21
N TRP A 304 15.84 30.20 9.41
CA TRP A 304 16.10 29.23 8.35
C TRP A 304 14.84 28.62 7.76
N MET A 305 13.77 28.44 8.57
CA MET A 305 12.52 27.89 8.07
C MET A 305 11.83 28.85 7.11
N ASP A 306 11.79 30.14 7.44
CA ASP A 306 11.20 31.15 6.54
C ASP A 306 12.10 31.39 5.32
N GLU A 307 13.44 31.41 5.47
CA GLU A 307 14.34 31.63 4.36
C GLU A 307 14.29 30.54 3.27
N ILE A 308 14.04 29.30 3.64
CA ILE A 308 14.11 28.14 2.72
C ILE A 308 12.75 27.67 2.25
N LEU A 309 11.72 27.74 3.09
CA LEU A 309 10.44 27.11 2.81
C LEU A 309 9.38 28.12 2.35
N LYS A 310 8.64 27.73 1.29
CA LYS A 310 7.41 28.39 0.87
C LYS A 310 6.28 28.09 1.86
N LYS A 311 5.27 28.95 1.94
CA LYS A 311 4.06 28.69 2.74
C LYS A 311 3.26 27.49 2.24
N GLY A 312 3.32 27.22 0.94
CA GLY A 312 2.66 26.10 0.31
C GLY A 312 3.10 25.91 -1.13
N ALA A 313 2.58 24.89 -1.77
CA ALA A 313 2.87 24.51 -3.15
C ALA A 313 1.63 23.94 -3.84
N MET A 314 1.60 24.00 -5.18
CA MET A 314 0.47 23.56 -5.97
C MET A 314 0.62 22.07 -6.34
N THR A 315 -0.51 21.40 -6.46
CA THR A 315 -0.64 20.10 -7.13
C THR A 315 -1.70 20.21 -8.21
N TYR A 316 -1.34 19.75 -9.40
CA TYR A 316 -2.23 19.73 -10.56
C TYR A 316 -2.52 18.29 -10.96
N LYS A 317 -3.79 17.99 -11.21
CA LYS A 317 -4.23 16.67 -11.69
C LYS A 317 -5.13 16.88 -12.90
N ALA A 318 -4.96 16.03 -13.90
CA ALA A 318 -5.84 15.96 -15.05
C ALA A 318 -6.08 14.49 -15.42
N SER A 319 -7.29 14.14 -15.77
CA SER A 319 -7.63 12.80 -16.25
C SER A 319 -8.63 12.87 -17.41
N LEU A 320 -8.45 11.94 -18.33
CA LEU A 320 -9.34 11.73 -19.48
C LEU A 320 -9.67 10.24 -19.53
N ASN A 321 -10.96 9.93 -19.51
CA ASN A 321 -11.45 8.56 -19.59
C ASN A 321 -12.42 8.46 -20.76
N ILE A 322 -12.25 7.43 -21.59
CA ILE A 322 -13.10 7.12 -22.73
C ILE A 322 -13.59 5.69 -22.56
N THR A 323 -14.89 5.51 -22.49
CA THR A 323 -15.51 4.18 -22.39
C THR A 323 -16.58 4.02 -23.46
N GLY A 324 -16.75 2.81 -23.95
CA GLY A 324 -17.76 2.51 -24.94
C GLY A 324 -17.64 1.08 -25.45
N GLY A 325 -18.48 0.76 -26.42
CA GLY A 325 -18.41 -0.52 -27.08
C GLY A 325 -19.76 -1.02 -27.59
N SER A 326 -19.68 -2.11 -28.35
CA SER A 326 -20.82 -2.90 -28.81
C SER A 326 -21.05 -4.10 -27.87
N THR A 327 -21.99 -4.96 -28.21
CA THR A 327 -22.20 -6.24 -27.53
C THR A 327 -20.99 -7.17 -27.62
N ASN A 328 -20.18 -7.08 -28.69
CA ASN A 328 -19.08 -8.00 -28.94
C ASN A 328 -17.71 -7.42 -28.60
N THR A 329 -17.57 -6.10 -28.56
CA THR A 329 -16.29 -5.46 -28.22
C THR A 329 -16.55 -4.24 -27.36
N ARG A 330 -15.89 -4.20 -26.21
CA ARG A 330 -15.99 -3.11 -25.22
C ARG A 330 -14.59 -2.63 -24.92
N TYR A 331 -14.45 -1.34 -24.65
CA TYR A 331 -13.15 -0.76 -24.37
C TYR A 331 -13.24 0.34 -23.32
N PHE A 332 -12.17 0.44 -22.55
CA PHE A 332 -11.89 1.54 -21.63
C PHE A 332 -10.49 2.06 -21.93
N VAL A 333 -10.37 3.37 -22.14
CA VAL A 333 -9.08 4.04 -22.37
C VAL A 333 -8.98 5.19 -21.40
N SER A 334 -7.87 5.30 -20.70
CA SER A 334 -7.60 6.41 -19.79
C SER A 334 -6.21 6.99 -20.00
N ALA A 335 -6.09 8.30 -19.72
CA ALA A 335 -4.84 9.01 -19.57
C ALA A 335 -4.94 9.95 -18.38
N SER A 336 -3.93 9.98 -17.52
CA SER A 336 -3.88 10.89 -16.38
C SER A 336 -2.51 11.53 -16.21
N TYR A 337 -2.52 12.74 -15.67
CA TYR A 337 -1.35 13.54 -15.35
C TYR A 337 -1.46 14.06 -13.94
N VAL A 338 -0.38 13.95 -13.18
CA VAL A 338 -0.23 14.53 -11.85
C VAL A 338 1.10 15.26 -11.78
N GLU A 339 1.06 16.51 -11.33
CA GLU A 339 2.25 17.30 -11.02
C GLU A 339 2.18 17.82 -9.60
N GLU A 340 3.20 17.53 -8.82
CA GLU A 340 3.37 17.97 -7.44
C GLU A 340 4.57 18.90 -7.37
N GLU A 341 4.35 20.16 -6.96
CA GLU A 341 5.41 21.13 -6.74
C GLU A 341 5.94 21.01 -5.31
N GLY A 342 7.24 21.27 -5.13
CA GLY A 342 7.88 21.30 -3.83
C GLY A 342 7.83 22.67 -3.16
N MET A 343 8.10 22.67 -1.87
CA MET A 343 7.98 23.85 -1.00
C MET A 343 9.31 24.57 -0.75
N TYR A 344 10.40 24.25 -1.47
CA TYR A 344 11.63 25.02 -1.34
C TYR A 344 11.54 26.33 -2.12
N LYS A 345 12.09 27.40 -1.53
CA LYS A 345 12.39 28.64 -2.25
C LYS A 345 13.58 28.38 -3.19
N THR A 346 13.57 29.02 -4.33
CA THR A 346 14.61 28.85 -5.38
C THR A 346 15.40 30.14 -5.56
N ASP A 347 16.62 30.02 -6.01
CA ASP A 347 17.44 31.15 -6.45
C ASP A 347 17.03 31.48 -7.89
N LYS A 348 16.61 32.73 -8.14
CA LYS A 348 16.09 33.20 -9.44
C LYS A 348 17.09 33.10 -10.57
N GLU A 349 18.39 33.28 -10.31
CA GLU A 349 19.42 33.18 -11.34
C GLU A 349 19.72 31.71 -11.68
N ILE A 350 19.71 30.84 -10.69
CA ILE A 350 19.84 29.38 -10.89
C ILE A 350 18.61 28.81 -11.60
N GLU A 351 17.43 29.28 -11.26
CA GLU A 351 16.16 28.80 -11.85
C GLU A 351 16.09 29.05 -13.36
N LYS A 352 16.75 30.07 -13.88
CA LYS A 352 16.87 30.30 -15.33
C LYS A 352 17.66 29.20 -16.04
N GLN A 353 18.52 28.46 -15.34
CA GLN A 353 19.39 27.42 -15.87
C GLN A 353 18.80 26.01 -15.63
N TYR A 354 18.34 25.75 -14.40
CA TYR A 354 17.73 24.48 -13.98
C TYR A 354 16.92 24.66 -12.71
N ASN A 355 15.96 23.77 -12.51
CA ASN A 355 15.12 23.77 -11.32
C ASN A 355 15.77 22.94 -10.21
N THR A 356 15.99 23.54 -9.04
CA THR A 356 16.52 22.90 -7.83
C THR A 356 15.41 22.48 -6.86
N ASN A 357 14.16 22.95 -7.06
CA ASN A 357 13.06 22.59 -6.20
C ASN A 357 12.68 21.12 -6.39
N ALA A 358 12.33 20.43 -5.32
CA ALA A 358 11.76 19.11 -5.41
C ALA A 358 10.42 19.18 -6.16
N ASN A 359 10.24 18.37 -7.18
CA ASN A 359 8.94 18.22 -7.86
C ASN A 359 8.79 16.82 -8.43
N ALA A 360 7.55 16.39 -8.62
CA ALA A 360 7.24 15.12 -9.23
C ALA A 360 6.18 15.29 -10.32
N ARG A 361 6.39 14.63 -11.44
CA ARG A 361 5.44 14.55 -12.55
C ARG A 361 5.19 13.09 -12.87
N ARG A 362 3.92 12.72 -13.00
CA ARG A 362 3.51 11.36 -13.32
C ARG A 362 2.46 11.38 -14.44
N TRP A 363 2.70 10.58 -15.45
CA TRP A 363 1.77 10.29 -16.55
C TRP A 363 1.39 8.83 -16.45
N ASN A 364 0.10 8.54 -16.41
CA ASN A 364 -0.42 7.18 -16.50
C ASN A 364 -1.27 7.05 -17.75
N TYR A 365 -1.24 5.88 -18.36
CA TYR A 365 -2.15 5.51 -19.44
C TYR A 365 -2.60 4.07 -19.28
N ARG A 366 -3.82 3.79 -19.68
CA ARG A 366 -4.42 2.45 -19.64
C ARG A 366 -5.36 2.26 -20.81
N MET A 367 -5.34 1.04 -21.35
CA MET A 367 -6.31 0.56 -22.30
C MET A 367 -6.72 -0.85 -21.92
N ASN A 368 -8.01 -1.08 -21.71
CA ASN A 368 -8.62 -2.40 -21.52
C ASN A 368 -9.61 -2.63 -22.67
N ALA A 369 -9.50 -3.77 -23.33
CA ALA A 369 -10.39 -4.20 -24.38
C ALA A 369 -10.93 -5.60 -24.08
N ASP A 370 -12.25 -5.76 -24.13
CA ASP A 370 -12.99 -6.99 -23.93
C ASP A 370 -13.61 -7.41 -25.26
N ILE A 371 -13.27 -8.57 -25.77
CA ILE A 371 -13.64 -9.06 -27.09
C ILE A 371 -14.33 -10.41 -26.94
N ASP A 372 -15.63 -10.46 -27.19
CA ASP A 372 -16.36 -11.73 -27.30
C ASP A 372 -16.04 -12.40 -28.64
N ILE A 373 -15.05 -13.30 -28.66
CA ILE A 373 -14.64 -14.05 -29.85
C ILE A 373 -15.79 -14.97 -30.29
N THR A 374 -16.42 -15.62 -29.31
CA THR A 374 -17.64 -16.41 -29.49
C THR A 374 -18.58 -16.14 -28.31
N LYS A 375 -19.80 -16.72 -28.35
CA LYS A 375 -20.75 -16.62 -27.21
C LYS A 375 -20.21 -17.27 -25.91
N SER A 376 -19.22 -18.14 -26.02
CA SER A 376 -18.60 -18.84 -24.89
C SER A 376 -17.16 -18.42 -24.61
N THR A 377 -16.55 -17.59 -25.47
CA THR A 377 -15.14 -17.22 -25.39
C THR A 377 -15.00 -15.72 -25.31
N LEU A 378 -14.49 -15.21 -24.19
CA LEU A 378 -14.16 -13.80 -23.96
C LEU A 378 -12.64 -13.65 -23.84
N LEU A 379 -12.07 -12.74 -24.64
CA LEU A 379 -10.68 -12.33 -24.57
C LEU A 379 -10.62 -10.92 -23.97
N ASN A 380 -9.89 -10.76 -22.87
CA ASN A 380 -9.56 -9.46 -22.28
C ASN A 380 -8.09 -9.15 -22.58
N VAL A 381 -7.82 -7.98 -23.11
CA VAL A 381 -6.46 -7.49 -23.39
C VAL A 381 -6.30 -6.15 -22.69
N GLY A 382 -5.26 -6.05 -21.86
CA GLY A 382 -4.93 -4.83 -21.13
C GLY A 382 -3.50 -4.39 -21.42
N ILE A 383 -3.32 -3.09 -21.62
CA ILE A 383 -2.01 -2.44 -21.67
C ILE A 383 -2.10 -1.22 -20.77
N SER A 384 -1.15 -1.08 -19.88
CA SER A 384 -1.02 0.11 -19.04
C SER A 384 0.44 0.51 -18.86
N GLY A 385 0.66 1.74 -18.51
CA GLY A 385 1.99 2.21 -18.22
C GLY A 385 2.01 3.50 -17.42
N MET A 386 3.19 3.76 -16.88
CA MET A 386 3.48 4.95 -16.10
C MET A 386 4.84 5.51 -16.51
N LEU A 387 4.90 6.82 -16.64
CA LEU A 387 6.14 7.58 -16.71
C LEU A 387 6.16 8.54 -15.52
N LYS A 388 7.12 8.38 -14.62
CA LYS A 388 7.31 9.23 -13.44
C LYS A 388 8.66 9.93 -13.54
N LYS A 389 8.65 11.24 -13.38
CA LYS A 389 9.86 12.06 -13.27
C LYS A 389 9.87 12.72 -11.90
N VAL A 390 10.93 12.51 -11.12
CA VAL A 390 11.15 13.17 -9.84
C VAL A 390 12.41 14.02 -9.96
N ASN A 391 12.31 15.29 -9.62
CA ASN A 391 13.43 16.20 -9.48
C ASN A 391 13.65 16.49 -8.00
N ASP A 392 14.93 16.62 -7.59
CA ASP A 392 15.33 16.95 -6.22
C ASP A 392 16.58 17.84 -6.27
N THR A 393 16.93 18.45 -5.13
CA THR A 393 18.15 19.23 -4.96
C THR A 393 19.40 18.36 -5.24
N GLY A 394 20.51 18.96 -5.59
CA GLY A 394 21.72 18.22 -6.00
C GLY A 394 22.19 17.19 -4.97
N ARG A 395 22.17 17.53 -3.69
CA ARG A 395 22.55 16.61 -2.59
C ARG A 395 21.36 15.92 -1.92
N GLY A 396 20.14 16.19 -2.38
CA GLY A 396 18.90 15.56 -1.92
C GLY A 396 18.25 16.29 -0.75
N SER A 397 16.94 16.14 -0.64
CA SER A 397 16.11 16.78 0.38
C SER A 397 16.54 16.44 1.82
N SER A 398 17.13 15.27 2.06
CA SER A 398 17.62 14.91 3.40
C SER A 398 18.71 15.86 3.90
N LEU A 399 19.65 16.30 3.04
CA LEU A 399 20.66 17.26 3.45
C LEU A 399 20.02 18.62 3.78
N VAL A 400 19.06 19.06 2.98
CA VAL A 400 18.35 20.33 3.23
C VAL A 400 17.68 20.29 4.61
N TRP A 401 16.96 19.22 4.92
CA TRP A 401 16.28 19.06 6.23
C TRP A 401 17.25 18.91 7.38
N ASN A 402 18.33 18.14 7.24
CA ASN A 402 19.37 18.03 8.26
C ASN A 402 20.02 19.41 8.53
N SER A 403 20.22 20.20 7.49
CA SER A 403 20.76 21.55 7.60
C SER A 403 19.77 22.51 8.27
N LEU A 404 18.49 22.47 7.88
CA LEU A 404 17.42 23.28 8.50
C LEU A 404 17.26 23.02 9.99
N MET A 405 17.36 21.74 10.40
CA MET A 405 17.23 21.35 11.81
C MET A 405 18.53 21.53 12.60
N GLY A 406 19.67 21.60 11.93
CA GLY A 406 20.97 21.60 12.57
C GLY A 406 21.68 22.95 12.64
N GLN A 407 21.29 23.91 11.80
CA GLN A 407 21.89 25.26 11.85
C GLN A 407 21.20 26.12 12.89
N THR A 408 22.02 26.85 13.67
CA THR A 408 21.49 27.84 14.62
C THR A 408 21.22 29.17 13.91
N PRO A 409 20.38 30.05 14.46
CA PRO A 409 20.09 31.32 13.83
C PRO A 409 21.30 32.28 13.75
N VAL A 410 22.35 32.03 14.54
CA VAL A 410 23.53 32.91 14.69
C VAL A 410 24.81 32.33 14.11
N SER A 411 24.78 31.08 13.56
CA SER A 411 26.00 30.38 13.14
C SER A 411 26.62 30.98 11.88
N ILE A 412 25.82 31.23 10.86
CA ILE A 412 26.22 31.76 9.56
C ILE A 412 25.09 32.57 8.94
N PRO A 413 25.38 33.59 8.13
CA PRO A 413 24.35 34.28 7.35
C PRO A 413 23.90 33.38 6.17
N LYS A 414 22.79 33.71 5.54
CA LYS A 414 22.35 33.06 4.29
C LYS A 414 23.36 33.25 3.17
N VAL A 415 23.76 34.48 2.96
CA VAL A 415 24.80 34.96 2.03
C VAL A 415 25.40 36.22 2.67
N TYR A 416 26.71 36.40 2.59
CA TYR A 416 27.34 37.63 3.05
C TYR A 416 26.91 38.85 2.22
N SER A 417 27.00 40.03 2.77
CA SER A 417 26.61 41.27 2.10
C SER A 417 27.32 41.54 0.80
N ASN A 418 28.55 41.04 0.65
CA ASN A 418 29.35 41.10 -0.60
C ASN A 418 28.99 40.01 -1.61
N GLY A 419 28.02 39.14 -1.34
CA GLY A 419 27.56 38.05 -2.19
C GLY A 419 28.32 36.71 -2.01
N TYR A 420 29.29 36.64 -1.10
CA TYR A 420 30.03 35.39 -0.83
C TYR A 420 29.15 34.41 -0.06
N PHE A 421 29.29 33.11 -0.39
CA PHE A 421 28.61 32.05 0.35
C PHE A 421 29.40 31.65 1.60
N PRO A 422 28.77 31.61 2.77
CA PRO A 422 29.44 31.24 4.00
C PRO A 422 29.77 29.73 4.03
N ALA A 423 30.94 29.41 4.59
CA ALA A 423 31.28 28.03 4.92
C ALA A 423 30.59 27.63 6.23
N SER A 424 30.03 26.42 6.28
CA SER A 424 29.47 25.87 7.50
C SER A 424 30.58 25.48 8.48
N GLU A 425 30.36 25.67 9.77
CA GLU A 425 31.23 25.14 10.82
C GLU A 425 31.09 23.63 11.02
N TYR A 426 30.00 23.04 10.51
CA TYR A 426 29.69 21.61 10.59
C TYR A 426 30.20 20.86 9.36
N ASN A 427 30.23 19.53 9.47
CA ASN A 427 30.50 18.67 8.33
C ASN A 427 29.46 18.88 7.24
N GLU A 428 29.87 19.38 6.08
CA GLU A 428 29.03 19.69 4.92
C GLU A 428 28.25 18.48 4.36
N ASN A 429 28.64 17.27 4.70
CA ASN A 429 27.89 16.08 4.32
C ASN A 429 26.64 15.83 5.17
N TYR A 430 26.60 16.41 6.37
CA TYR A 430 25.48 16.25 7.32
C TYR A 430 24.71 17.53 7.57
N ARG A 431 25.44 18.66 7.69
CA ARG A 431 24.86 19.99 7.99
C ARG A 431 25.59 21.02 7.16
N ASP A 432 24.89 21.61 6.22
CA ASP A 432 25.41 22.68 5.36
C ASP A 432 24.64 23.97 5.60
N ASN A 433 25.02 25.04 4.92
CA ASN A 433 24.15 26.21 4.79
C ASN A 433 22.86 25.77 4.06
N PRO A 434 21.68 25.90 4.68
CA PRO A 434 20.43 25.43 4.08
C PRO A 434 20.11 26.05 2.71
N TRP A 435 20.51 27.31 2.49
CA TRP A 435 20.32 27.98 1.21
C TRP A 435 21.22 27.36 0.13
N ILE A 436 22.47 27.08 0.47
CA ILE A 436 23.40 26.42 -0.47
C ILE A 436 22.90 25.00 -0.75
N ALA A 437 22.53 24.24 0.27
CA ALA A 437 22.03 22.88 0.14
C ALA A 437 20.80 22.80 -0.77
N SER A 438 19.88 23.77 -0.68
CA SER A 438 18.65 23.78 -1.46
C SER A 438 18.80 24.37 -2.87
N THR A 439 19.75 25.30 -3.10
CA THR A 439 19.80 26.05 -4.37
C THR A 439 21.08 25.93 -5.14
N GLN A 440 22.24 25.72 -4.48
CA GLN A 440 23.57 25.85 -5.12
C GLN A 440 24.28 24.53 -5.39
N THR A 441 23.68 23.40 -5.05
CA THR A 441 24.33 22.08 -5.17
C THR A 441 24.06 21.35 -6.48
N GLY A 442 23.33 21.97 -7.42
CA GLY A 442 22.88 21.34 -8.65
C GLY A 442 21.52 20.66 -8.49
N TYR A 443 21.30 19.56 -9.21
CA TYR A 443 20.02 18.84 -9.17
C TYR A 443 20.17 17.35 -9.47
N ARG A 444 19.17 16.58 -9.03
CA ARG A 444 19.00 15.16 -9.33
C ARG A 444 17.69 14.95 -10.05
N GLN A 445 17.70 14.09 -11.06
CA GLN A 445 16.50 13.68 -11.75
C GLN A 445 16.41 12.17 -11.77
N ASN A 446 15.26 11.65 -11.41
CA ASN A 446 14.93 10.23 -11.47
C ASN A 446 13.77 10.03 -12.43
N TRP A 447 13.91 9.12 -13.38
CA TRP A 447 12.90 8.73 -14.34
C TRP A 447 12.55 7.27 -14.12
N THR A 448 11.28 6.97 -13.95
CA THR A 448 10.78 5.60 -13.90
C THR A 448 9.79 5.41 -15.05
N ASN A 449 10.02 4.39 -15.85
CA ASN A 449 9.18 4.01 -16.97
C ASN A 449 8.72 2.57 -16.78
N GLN A 450 7.42 2.35 -16.76
CA GLN A 450 6.80 1.06 -16.53
C GLN A 450 5.81 0.78 -17.65
N ILE A 451 5.86 -0.44 -18.17
CA ILE A 451 4.89 -0.97 -19.14
C ILE A 451 4.38 -2.31 -18.59
N GLN A 452 3.08 -2.46 -18.56
CA GLN A 452 2.38 -3.62 -18.06
C GLN A 452 1.42 -4.13 -19.12
N THR A 453 1.47 -5.42 -19.40
CA THR A 453 0.57 -6.06 -20.36
C THR A 453 -0.10 -7.27 -19.74
N ASN A 454 -1.35 -7.48 -20.07
CA ASN A 454 -2.10 -8.63 -19.62
C ASN A 454 -3.05 -9.13 -20.71
N VAL A 455 -3.14 -10.44 -20.81
CA VAL A 455 -4.09 -11.14 -21.67
C VAL A 455 -4.82 -12.16 -20.83
N THR A 456 -6.15 -12.12 -20.83
CA THR A 456 -6.99 -13.09 -20.12
C THR A 456 -7.97 -13.71 -21.07
N LEU A 457 -7.94 -15.03 -21.17
CA LEU A 457 -8.90 -15.82 -21.94
C LEU A 457 -9.90 -16.46 -20.97
N ASN A 458 -11.17 -16.15 -21.15
CA ASN A 458 -12.28 -16.75 -20.42
C ASN A 458 -13.09 -17.65 -21.35
N GLN A 459 -13.11 -18.95 -21.06
CA GLN A 459 -13.84 -19.95 -21.85
C GLN A 459 -14.91 -20.62 -21.01
N LYS A 460 -16.18 -20.45 -21.35
CA LYS A 460 -17.28 -21.24 -20.77
C LYS A 460 -17.23 -22.66 -21.35
N LEU A 461 -17.29 -23.66 -20.48
CA LEU A 461 -17.23 -25.06 -20.83
C LEU A 461 -18.56 -25.77 -20.51
N ASP A 462 -19.69 -25.04 -20.62
CA ASP A 462 -21.03 -25.55 -20.34
C ASP A 462 -21.39 -26.76 -21.23
N PHE A 463 -20.73 -26.92 -22.38
CA PHE A 463 -20.85 -28.08 -23.25
C PHE A 463 -20.29 -29.36 -22.61
N ILE A 464 -19.41 -29.27 -21.61
CA ILE A 464 -18.90 -30.42 -20.83
C ILE A 464 -19.82 -30.63 -19.63
N THR A 465 -20.03 -29.59 -18.84
CA THR A 465 -20.95 -29.55 -17.70
C THR A 465 -21.33 -28.11 -17.37
N GLU A 466 -22.59 -27.90 -17.06
CA GLU A 466 -23.14 -26.58 -16.71
C GLU A 466 -22.37 -25.96 -15.52
N GLY A 467 -21.96 -24.70 -15.69
CA GLY A 467 -21.22 -23.94 -14.67
C GLY A 467 -19.72 -24.19 -14.66
N LEU A 468 -19.17 -24.94 -15.63
CA LEU A 468 -17.73 -25.10 -15.79
C LEU A 468 -17.16 -23.97 -16.66
N LYS A 469 -16.05 -23.37 -16.21
CA LYS A 469 -15.35 -22.28 -16.88
C LYS A 469 -13.85 -22.44 -16.75
N PHE A 470 -13.11 -22.21 -17.82
CA PHE A 470 -11.65 -22.10 -17.83
C PHE A 470 -11.24 -20.62 -17.94
N ILE A 471 -10.20 -20.22 -17.20
CA ILE A 471 -9.58 -18.89 -17.31
C ILE A 471 -8.08 -19.11 -17.46
N GLY A 472 -7.51 -18.54 -18.52
CA GLY A 472 -6.06 -18.48 -18.73
C GLY A 472 -5.58 -17.04 -18.69
N ARG A 473 -4.51 -16.74 -17.95
CA ARG A 473 -3.91 -15.39 -17.85
C ARG A 473 -2.44 -15.44 -18.21
N PHE A 474 -2.01 -14.44 -18.95
CA PHE A 474 -0.60 -14.18 -19.24
C PHE A 474 -0.31 -12.71 -19.04
N GLY A 475 0.80 -12.40 -18.34
CA GLY A 475 1.27 -11.04 -18.09
C GLY A 475 2.77 -10.90 -18.39
N TYR A 476 3.13 -9.73 -18.90
CA TYR A 476 4.51 -9.35 -19.13
C TYR A 476 4.70 -7.88 -18.76
N ASP A 477 5.48 -7.64 -17.72
CA ASP A 477 5.71 -6.32 -17.18
C ASP A 477 7.19 -5.98 -17.23
N THR A 478 7.51 -4.71 -17.55
CA THR A 478 8.87 -4.16 -17.46
C THR A 478 8.84 -2.88 -16.62
N ASN A 479 9.85 -2.74 -15.78
CA ASN A 479 10.07 -1.54 -15.00
C ASN A 479 11.53 -1.11 -15.17
N ASN A 480 11.75 0.13 -15.63
CA ASN A 480 13.06 0.70 -15.82
C ASN A 480 13.13 2.06 -15.09
N SER A 481 14.13 2.20 -14.25
CA SER A 481 14.42 3.46 -13.57
C SER A 481 15.83 3.89 -13.92
N ASN A 482 16.00 5.16 -14.23
CA ASN A 482 17.29 5.77 -14.47
C ASN A 482 17.39 7.12 -13.74
N TYR A 483 18.59 7.46 -13.34
CA TYR A 483 18.88 8.74 -12.69
C TYR A 483 20.00 9.48 -13.38
N ILE A 484 19.93 10.80 -13.29
CA ILE A 484 21.00 11.72 -13.70
C ILE A 484 21.20 12.67 -12.51
N ASN A 485 22.41 12.69 -11.98
CA ASN A 485 22.82 13.63 -10.95
C ASN A 485 23.77 14.63 -11.59
N LYS A 486 23.47 15.92 -11.44
CA LYS A 486 24.36 17.02 -11.81
C LYS A 486 24.68 17.80 -10.56
N LEU A 487 25.89 17.65 -10.09
CA LEU A 487 26.34 18.15 -8.79
C LEU A 487 27.40 19.25 -8.98
N LYS A 488 27.27 20.32 -8.22
CA LYS A 488 28.26 21.39 -8.09
C LYS A 488 28.36 21.86 -6.65
N ALA A 489 29.35 22.65 -6.31
CA ALA A 489 29.41 23.40 -5.07
C ALA A 489 29.99 24.78 -5.34
N PRO A 490 29.44 25.85 -4.76
CA PRO A 490 30.00 27.18 -4.87
C PRO A 490 31.28 27.34 -4.04
N GLU A 491 32.09 28.33 -4.33
CA GLU A 491 33.12 28.78 -3.41
C GLU A 491 32.52 29.13 -2.05
N ARG A 492 33.28 28.87 -0.99
CA ARG A 492 32.84 29.15 0.37
C ARG A 492 33.89 29.91 1.14
N TRP A 493 33.41 30.87 1.88
CA TRP A 493 34.22 31.84 2.58
C TRP A 493 33.84 31.88 4.06
N LYS A 494 34.82 32.24 4.91
CA LYS A 494 34.58 32.54 6.31
C LYS A 494 34.99 34.00 6.51
N ALA A 495 34.10 34.80 7.09
CA ALA A 495 34.46 36.14 7.53
C ALA A 495 35.33 36.05 8.78
N GLU A 496 36.47 36.71 8.78
CA GLU A 496 37.32 36.87 9.95
C GLU A 496 36.68 37.91 10.92
N ARG A 497 36.88 37.73 12.22
CA ARG A 497 36.30 38.64 13.22
C ARG A 497 37.07 39.98 13.36
N PHE A 498 37.63 40.46 12.27
CA PHE A 498 38.30 41.79 12.22
C PHE A 498 38.05 42.45 10.86
N ARG A 499 38.21 43.74 10.86
CA ARG A 499 38.08 44.58 9.68
C ARG A 499 39.46 45.14 9.28
N ASP A 500 39.65 45.36 7.97
CA ASP A 500 40.83 46.04 7.45
C ASP A 500 40.85 47.53 7.83
N SER A 501 41.93 48.24 7.41
CA SER A 501 42.10 49.65 7.64
C SER A 501 41.01 50.55 7.01
N GLU A 502 40.27 50.01 6.04
CA GLU A 502 39.16 50.67 5.34
C GLU A 502 37.81 50.34 5.97
N GLY A 503 37.78 49.51 7.01
CA GLY A 503 36.59 49.07 7.68
C GLY A 503 35.86 47.93 7.03
N ASN A 504 36.38 47.29 6.01
CA ASN A 504 35.79 46.14 5.33
C ASN A 504 36.10 44.83 6.07
N LEU A 505 35.15 43.92 6.08
CA LEU A 505 35.38 42.56 6.59
C LEU A 505 36.44 41.83 5.74
N VAL A 506 37.32 41.13 6.42
CA VAL A 506 38.31 40.28 5.79
C VAL A 506 37.74 38.86 5.64
N PHE A 507 37.85 38.33 4.45
CA PHE A 507 37.34 37.01 4.11
C PHE A 507 38.45 36.02 3.80
N LYS A 508 38.35 34.82 4.35
CA LYS A 508 39.21 33.69 4.04
C LYS A 508 38.44 32.65 3.23
N ARG A 509 38.92 32.30 2.05
CA ARG A 509 38.34 31.21 1.25
C ARG A 509 38.70 29.86 1.90
N LEU A 510 37.65 29.07 2.22
CA LEU A 510 37.82 27.74 2.80
C LEU A 510 37.63 26.63 1.77
N ASN A 511 36.72 26.79 0.83
CA ASN A 511 36.43 25.79 -0.20
C ASN A 511 36.48 26.47 -1.58
N GLU A 512 37.07 25.77 -2.55
CA GLU A 512 37.04 26.16 -3.95
C GLU A 512 35.73 25.77 -4.63
N GLU A 513 35.39 26.49 -5.70
CA GLU A 513 34.27 26.12 -6.55
C GLU A 513 34.50 24.73 -7.15
N GLN A 514 33.50 23.86 -7.01
CA GLN A 514 33.41 22.62 -7.74
C GLN A 514 32.46 22.81 -8.92
N LYS A 515 33.02 22.78 -10.13
CA LYS A 515 32.26 22.87 -11.37
C LYS A 515 31.27 21.68 -11.47
N MET A 516 30.20 21.89 -12.21
CA MET A 516 29.16 20.87 -12.35
C MET A 516 29.71 19.57 -12.93
N THR A 517 29.56 18.50 -12.18
CA THR A 517 29.87 17.11 -12.59
C THR A 517 28.58 16.37 -12.90
N GLN A 518 28.67 15.31 -13.67
CA GLN A 518 27.54 14.47 -14.02
C GLN A 518 27.81 13.01 -13.65
N SER A 519 26.84 12.37 -13.06
CA SER A 519 26.79 10.91 -12.93
C SER A 519 25.42 10.40 -13.33
N ALA A 520 25.36 9.21 -13.90
CA ALA A 520 24.12 8.58 -14.31
C ALA A 520 24.17 7.09 -14.01
N GLY A 521 23.02 6.50 -13.84
CA GLY A 521 22.85 5.07 -13.61
C GLY A 521 21.38 4.70 -13.69
N GLY A 522 21.08 3.46 -13.41
CA GLY A 522 19.69 2.98 -13.45
C GLY A 522 19.52 1.59 -12.87
N SER A 523 18.31 1.13 -12.91
CA SER A 523 17.92 -0.24 -12.59
C SER A 523 16.76 -0.66 -13.51
N GLY A 524 16.63 -1.96 -13.71
CA GLY A 524 15.52 -2.50 -14.51
C GLY A 524 15.17 -3.88 -14.04
N ASP A 525 13.91 -4.21 -14.18
CA ASP A 525 13.40 -5.57 -13.96
C ASP A 525 12.34 -5.93 -15.00
N ARG A 526 12.16 -7.24 -15.16
CA ARG A 526 11.16 -7.86 -16.02
C ARG A 526 10.45 -8.92 -15.21
N HIS A 527 9.13 -8.97 -15.32
CA HIS A 527 8.27 -9.93 -14.65
C HIS A 527 7.36 -10.62 -15.67
N GLU A 528 7.42 -11.93 -15.72
CA GLU A 528 6.60 -12.79 -16.55
C GLU A 528 5.67 -13.58 -15.64
N PHE A 529 4.40 -13.69 -16.02
CA PHE A 529 3.38 -14.36 -15.24
C PHE A 529 2.47 -15.19 -16.13
N PHE A 530 2.17 -16.41 -15.68
CA PHE A 530 1.19 -17.30 -16.30
C PHE A 530 0.30 -17.94 -15.24
N GLU A 531 -0.99 -18.02 -15.53
CA GLU A 531 -1.99 -18.65 -14.67
C GLU A 531 -3.05 -19.38 -15.49
N ALA A 532 -3.49 -20.53 -14.99
CA ALA A 532 -4.59 -21.30 -15.54
C ALA A 532 -5.52 -21.71 -14.40
N GLU A 533 -6.82 -21.40 -14.54
CA GLU A 533 -7.84 -21.71 -13.56
C GLU A 533 -8.98 -22.52 -14.16
N LEU A 534 -9.52 -23.45 -13.40
CA LEU A 534 -10.73 -24.18 -13.71
C LEU A 534 -11.76 -23.92 -12.62
N HIS A 535 -12.86 -23.26 -12.99
CA HIS A 535 -13.95 -22.88 -12.11
C HIS A 535 -15.15 -23.78 -12.37
N TYR A 536 -15.79 -24.23 -11.28
CA TYR A 536 -17.06 -24.90 -11.33
C TYR A 536 -18.01 -24.31 -10.32
N ASN A 537 -19.17 -23.81 -10.76
CA ASN A 537 -20.21 -23.24 -9.91
C ASN A 537 -21.56 -23.74 -10.37
N ARG A 538 -22.29 -24.46 -9.46
CA ARG A 538 -23.60 -24.99 -9.75
C ARG A 538 -24.53 -24.98 -8.53
N VAL A 539 -25.81 -24.75 -8.79
CA VAL A 539 -26.86 -24.83 -7.77
C VAL A 539 -27.67 -26.11 -7.99
N PHE A 540 -27.65 -27.00 -7.00
CA PHE A 540 -28.43 -28.23 -7.03
C PHE A 540 -29.71 -28.05 -6.17
N ASN A 541 -30.83 -28.57 -6.68
CA ASN A 541 -32.13 -28.54 -5.99
C ASN A 541 -32.53 -27.15 -5.44
N LYS A 542 -32.10 -26.05 -6.07
CA LYS A 542 -32.36 -24.66 -5.67
C LYS A 542 -31.79 -24.25 -4.30
N HIS A 543 -31.16 -25.17 -3.58
CA HIS A 543 -30.75 -24.97 -2.18
C HIS A 543 -29.28 -25.26 -1.89
N HIS A 544 -28.65 -26.09 -2.71
CA HIS A 544 -27.26 -26.51 -2.52
C HIS A 544 -26.38 -25.79 -3.53
N HIS A 545 -25.59 -24.85 -3.07
CA HIS A 545 -24.65 -24.11 -3.90
C HIS A 545 -23.27 -24.74 -3.71
N VAL A 546 -22.72 -25.26 -4.77
CA VAL A 546 -21.38 -25.89 -4.81
C VAL A 546 -20.49 -25.06 -5.71
N GLY A 547 -19.33 -24.68 -5.21
CA GLY A 547 -18.30 -23.98 -5.97
C GLY A 547 -16.95 -24.68 -5.81
N SER A 548 -16.18 -24.71 -6.87
CA SER A 548 -14.79 -25.20 -6.85
C SER A 548 -13.93 -24.39 -7.79
N VAL A 549 -12.72 -24.10 -7.37
CA VAL A 549 -11.68 -23.49 -8.22
C VAL A 549 -10.41 -24.29 -8.03
N LEU A 550 -9.81 -24.70 -9.13
CA LEU A 550 -8.45 -25.25 -9.19
C LEU A 550 -7.60 -24.29 -10.01
N LYS A 551 -6.43 -23.98 -9.53
CA LYS A 551 -5.56 -22.94 -10.06
C LYS A 551 -4.11 -23.43 -10.13
N TYR A 552 -3.49 -23.24 -11.26
CA TYR A 552 -2.05 -23.36 -11.45
C TYR A 552 -1.48 -22.01 -11.83
N ASN A 553 -0.38 -21.60 -11.23
CA ASN A 553 0.33 -20.37 -11.58
C ASN A 553 1.84 -20.56 -11.55
N GLN A 554 2.52 -19.76 -12.37
CA GLN A 554 3.97 -19.59 -12.33
C GLN A 554 4.35 -18.17 -12.66
N ASP A 555 5.43 -17.69 -12.05
CA ASP A 555 6.01 -16.39 -12.35
C ASP A 555 7.54 -16.41 -12.31
N SER A 556 8.15 -15.45 -13.01
CA SER A 556 9.59 -15.27 -13.10
C SER A 556 9.91 -13.79 -13.10
N LYS A 557 10.69 -13.34 -12.11
CA LYS A 557 11.16 -11.96 -11.99
C LYS A 557 12.69 -11.92 -12.09
N ILE A 558 13.21 -11.15 -13.06
CA ILE A 558 14.64 -11.01 -13.30
C ILE A 558 15.03 -9.53 -13.28
N ARG A 559 16.17 -9.23 -12.69
CA ARG A 559 16.82 -7.92 -12.81
C ARG A 559 17.56 -7.85 -14.15
N THR A 560 17.36 -6.77 -14.91
CA THR A 560 17.89 -6.63 -16.28
C THR A 560 19.05 -5.64 -16.41
N TYR A 561 19.27 -4.81 -15.39
CA TYR A 561 20.30 -3.78 -15.41
C TYR A 561 20.86 -3.53 -14.00
N ASN A 562 22.13 -3.09 -13.92
CA ASN A 562 22.87 -2.80 -12.69
C ASN A 562 22.88 -4.01 -11.73
N LEU A 563 23.40 -5.13 -12.21
CA LEU A 563 23.44 -6.40 -11.49
C LEU A 563 24.45 -6.38 -10.33
N GLY A 564 25.44 -5.48 -10.37
CA GLY A 564 26.57 -5.48 -9.44
C GLY A 564 27.45 -6.71 -9.59
N ASP A 565 28.28 -6.98 -8.60
CA ASP A 565 29.24 -8.09 -8.62
C ASP A 565 28.66 -9.41 -8.05
N ASP A 566 27.49 -9.36 -7.42
CA ASP A 566 26.82 -10.55 -6.88
C ASP A 566 26.07 -11.30 -7.99
N LEU A 567 26.59 -12.47 -8.35
CA LEU A 567 26.02 -13.36 -9.37
C LEU A 567 24.55 -13.73 -9.10
N LYS A 568 24.12 -13.74 -7.85
CA LYS A 568 22.71 -14.00 -7.46
C LYS A 568 21.74 -12.98 -8.06
N ASN A 569 22.21 -11.77 -8.37
CA ASN A 569 21.39 -10.72 -8.98
C ASN A 569 20.99 -11.01 -10.43
N SER A 570 21.77 -11.83 -11.15
CA SER A 570 21.49 -12.25 -12.52
C SER A 570 20.54 -13.45 -12.61
N VAL A 571 20.31 -14.16 -11.50
CA VAL A 571 19.42 -15.32 -11.44
C VAL A 571 17.97 -14.86 -11.27
N PRO A 572 17.02 -15.31 -12.11
CA PRO A 572 15.61 -14.99 -11.92
C PRO A 572 15.08 -15.62 -10.62
N VAL A 573 14.18 -14.94 -9.94
CA VAL A 573 13.40 -15.50 -8.84
C VAL A 573 12.11 -16.05 -9.44
N ARG A 574 11.87 -17.35 -9.22
CA ARG A 574 10.72 -18.05 -9.78
C ARG A 574 9.86 -18.66 -8.70
N HIS A 575 8.56 -18.62 -8.95
CA HIS A 575 7.57 -19.32 -8.15
C HIS A 575 6.68 -20.16 -9.05
N GLN A 576 6.17 -21.23 -8.50
CA GLN A 576 5.09 -22.00 -9.12
C GLN A 576 4.15 -22.50 -8.04
N GLY A 577 2.87 -22.63 -8.37
CA GLY A 577 1.89 -23.03 -7.38
C GLY A 577 0.73 -23.79 -7.97
N PHE A 578 0.20 -24.69 -7.17
CA PHE A 578 -1.08 -25.31 -7.40
C PHE A 578 -1.96 -25.05 -6.19
N SER A 579 -3.15 -24.51 -6.41
CA SER A 579 -4.05 -24.18 -5.32
C SER A 579 -5.49 -24.53 -5.66
N GLY A 580 -6.30 -24.67 -4.65
CA GLY A 580 -7.71 -24.98 -4.84
C GLY A 580 -8.58 -24.42 -3.74
N ARG A 581 -9.84 -24.19 -4.09
CA ARG A 581 -10.90 -23.77 -3.20
C ARG A 581 -12.15 -24.60 -3.46
N PHE A 582 -12.78 -25.07 -2.41
CA PHE A 582 -14.06 -25.76 -2.43
C PHE A 582 -15.00 -25.00 -1.51
N THR A 583 -16.17 -24.62 -2.03
CA THR A 583 -17.20 -23.89 -1.30
C THR A 583 -18.52 -24.63 -1.34
N TYR A 584 -19.20 -24.65 -0.22
CA TYR A 584 -20.54 -25.19 -0.13
C TYR A 584 -21.39 -24.26 0.75
N ASN A 585 -22.60 -23.95 0.29
CA ASN A 585 -23.59 -23.35 1.14
C ASN A 585 -24.97 -23.99 0.96
N TRP A 586 -25.73 -24.03 2.05
CA TRP A 586 -27.10 -24.51 2.06
C TRP A 586 -28.07 -23.40 2.41
N LYS A 587 -28.90 -23.05 1.43
CA LYS A 587 -29.96 -22.03 1.58
C LYS A 587 -29.47 -20.67 2.10
N TYR A 588 -28.21 -20.30 1.84
CA TYR A 588 -27.53 -19.11 2.39
C TYR A 588 -27.54 -19.04 3.94
N ARG A 589 -27.71 -20.19 4.64
CA ARG A 589 -27.69 -20.31 6.10
C ARG A 589 -26.35 -20.80 6.62
N TYR A 590 -25.89 -21.92 6.10
CA TYR A 590 -24.65 -22.58 6.52
C TYR A 590 -23.66 -22.56 5.39
N PHE A 591 -22.45 -22.14 5.67
CA PHE A 591 -21.38 -21.99 4.71
C PHE A 591 -20.15 -22.74 5.21
N VAL A 592 -19.48 -23.44 4.32
CA VAL A 592 -18.23 -24.15 4.59
C VAL A 592 -17.32 -23.96 3.38
N ASN A 593 -16.08 -23.51 3.63
CA ASN A 593 -15.06 -23.38 2.61
C ASN A 593 -13.81 -24.14 3.05
N PHE A 594 -13.19 -24.81 2.12
CA PHE A 594 -11.88 -25.43 2.25
C PHE A 594 -10.96 -24.88 1.17
N ASN A 595 -9.80 -24.41 1.55
CA ASN A 595 -8.80 -23.87 0.64
C ASN A 595 -7.45 -24.52 0.89
N PHE A 596 -6.65 -24.66 -0.14
CA PHE A 596 -5.27 -25.06 -0.01
C PHE A 596 -4.40 -24.39 -1.04
N GLY A 597 -3.14 -24.13 -0.69
CA GLY A 597 -2.07 -23.72 -1.58
C GLY A 597 -0.90 -24.70 -1.45
N TYR A 598 -0.36 -25.16 -2.56
CA TYR A 598 0.89 -25.90 -2.65
C TYR A 598 1.84 -25.10 -3.55
N THR A 599 2.78 -24.39 -2.92
CA THR A 599 3.59 -23.38 -3.62
C THR A 599 5.06 -23.69 -3.46
N GLY A 600 5.81 -23.54 -4.55
CA GLY A 600 7.25 -23.65 -4.60
C GLY A 600 7.93 -22.31 -4.84
N SER A 601 9.07 -22.09 -4.20
CA SER A 601 9.94 -20.93 -4.35
C SER A 601 11.38 -21.35 -4.57
N GLU A 602 12.05 -20.78 -5.56
CA GLU A 602 13.48 -21.01 -5.81
C GLU A 602 14.39 -20.32 -4.79
N ASN A 603 13.85 -19.49 -3.89
CA ASN A 603 14.61 -18.93 -2.78
C ASN A 603 15.10 -19.96 -1.78
N PHE A 604 14.57 -21.19 -1.83
CA PHE A 604 14.94 -22.28 -0.93
C PHE A 604 15.67 -23.40 -1.65
N ALA A 605 16.57 -24.09 -0.91
CA ALA A 605 17.30 -25.24 -1.43
C ALA A 605 16.36 -26.39 -1.79
N VAL A 606 16.83 -27.25 -2.69
CA VAL A 606 16.11 -28.48 -3.09
C VAL A 606 15.73 -29.29 -1.84
N GLY A 607 14.48 -29.70 -1.75
CA GLY A 607 13.87 -30.36 -0.60
C GLY A 607 13.07 -29.44 0.32
N ASN A 608 13.37 -28.13 0.36
CA ASN A 608 12.65 -27.13 1.15
C ASN A 608 11.80 -26.17 0.28
N GLN A 609 11.83 -26.34 -1.05
CA GLN A 609 11.22 -25.43 -2.00
C GLN A 609 9.71 -25.37 -1.89
N PHE A 610 9.04 -26.48 -1.60
CA PHE A 610 7.58 -26.56 -1.62
C PHE A 610 6.98 -26.55 -0.23
N GLY A 611 5.93 -25.72 -0.06
CA GLY A 611 5.12 -25.63 1.15
C GLY A 611 3.65 -25.94 0.90
N PHE A 612 2.99 -26.60 1.84
CA PHE A 612 1.55 -26.87 1.81
C PHE A 612 0.82 -26.03 2.86
N PHE A 613 -0.17 -25.26 2.41
CA PHE A 613 -0.86 -24.23 3.18
C PHE A 613 -2.38 -24.45 3.16
N PRO A 614 -2.92 -25.27 4.06
CA PRO A 614 -4.36 -25.50 4.17
C PRO A 614 -5.04 -24.38 4.95
N ALA A 615 -6.29 -24.10 4.58
CA ALA A 615 -7.17 -23.19 5.30
C ALA A 615 -8.62 -23.67 5.22
N PHE A 616 -9.38 -23.35 6.26
CA PHE A 616 -10.78 -23.71 6.43
C PHE A 616 -11.56 -22.53 6.99
N SER A 617 -12.79 -22.34 6.52
CA SER A 617 -13.70 -21.37 7.11
C SER A 617 -15.14 -21.87 7.11
N MET A 618 -15.92 -21.40 8.10
CA MET A 618 -17.33 -21.66 8.23
C MET A 618 -18.07 -20.38 8.60
N ALA A 619 -19.34 -20.32 8.23
CA ALA A 619 -20.21 -19.24 8.67
C ALA A 619 -21.64 -19.75 8.84
N TRP A 620 -22.35 -19.08 9.76
CA TRP A 620 -23.76 -19.28 10.01
C TRP A 620 -24.49 -17.95 9.93
N ASN A 621 -25.40 -17.84 8.96
CA ASN A 621 -26.29 -16.69 8.85
C ASN A 621 -27.59 -16.97 9.62
N ILE A 622 -27.61 -16.53 10.85
CA ILE A 622 -28.68 -16.75 11.79
C ILE A 622 -29.99 -16.03 11.34
N ALA A 623 -29.85 -14.92 10.62
CA ALA A 623 -31.01 -14.18 10.12
C ALA A 623 -31.85 -14.98 9.11
N GLU A 624 -31.27 -15.95 8.42
CA GLU A 624 -31.96 -16.81 7.45
C GLU A 624 -32.67 -18.00 8.10
N GLU A 625 -32.58 -18.16 9.41
CA GLU A 625 -33.31 -19.19 10.11
C GLU A 625 -34.83 -18.86 10.15
N PRO A 626 -35.72 -19.84 9.92
CA PRO A 626 -37.16 -19.58 9.81
C PRO A 626 -37.74 -18.90 11.04
N PHE A 627 -37.29 -19.25 12.25
CA PHE A 627 -37.74 -18.64 13.48
C PHE A 627 -37.32 -17.18 13.64
N ILE A 628 -36.19 -16.77 13.01
CA ILE A 628 -35.73 -15.38 12.99
C ILE A 628 -36.46 -14.60 11.91
N GLN A 629 -36.49 -15.10 10.65
CA GLN A 629 -37.16 -14.46 9.53
C GLN A 629 -38.63 -14.11 9.82
N ASN A 630 -39.34 -15.00 10.51
CA ASN A 630 -40.76 -14.81 10.81
C ASN A 630 -40.99 -13.76 11.92
N ASN A 631 -40.10 -13.65 12.89
CA ASN A 631 -40.26 -12.83 14.08
C ASN A 631 -39.50 -11.49 14.06
N PHE A 632 -38.38 -11.41 13.33
CA PHE A 632 -37.46 -10.27 13.36
C PHE A 632 -37.20 -9.74 11.95
N LYS A 633 -38.19 -9.23 11.25
CA LYS A 633 -38.10 -8.70 9.87
C LYS A 633 -37.14 -7.52 9.72
N TRP A 634 -36.77 -6.86 10.81
CA TRP A 634 -35.81 -5.77 10.83
C TRP A 634 -34.34 -6.25 10.81
N LEU A 635 -34.12 -7.55 11.05
CA LEU A 635 -32.80 -8.19 11.02
C LEU A 635 -32.55 -8.77 9.63
N ASN A 636 -31.78 -8.04 8.78
CA ASN A 636 -31.54 -8.44 7.40
C ASN A 636 -30.38 -9.43 7.27
N MET A 637 -29.33 -9.28 8.10
CA MET A 637 -28.22 -10.23 8.20
C MET A 637 -27.70 -10.27 9.62
N PHE A 638 -27.45 -11.47 10.12
CA PHE A 638 -26.73 -11.74 11.35
C PHE A 638 -25.89 -12.99 11.11
N LYS A 639 -24.64 -12.77 10.68
CA LYS A 639 -23.74 -13.82 10.24
C LYS A 639 -22.52 -13.87 11.12
N VAL A 640 -22.31 -15.02 11.75
CA VAL A 640 -21.10 -15.31 12.53
C VAL A 640 -20.15 -16.12 11.66
N ARG A 641 -18.88 -15.77 11.65
CA ARG A 641 -17.83 -16.37 10.84
C ARG A 641 -16.67 -16.84 11.70
N TYR A 642 -16.06 -17.96 11.31
CA TYR A 642 -14.81 -18.44 11.85
C TYR A 642 -13.91 -18.92 10.72
N SER A 643 -12.66 -18.53 10.75
CA SER A 643 -11.65 -19.05 9.84
C SER A 643 -10.37 -19.46 10.57
N TRP A 644 -9.71 -20.47 10.02
CA TRP A 644 -8.41 -20.94 10.41
C TRP A 644 -7.61 -21.33 9.19
N GLY A 645 -6.29 -21.06 9.23
CA GLY A 645 -5.42 -21.54 8.18
C GLY A 645 -3.95 -21.28 8.44
N LYS A 646 -3.14 -21.87 7.58
CA LYS A 646 -1.70 -21.67 7.49
C LYS A 646 -1.40 -20.98 6.18
N VAL A 647 -0.52 -19.99 6.20
CA VAL A 647 0.04 -19.33 5.01
C VAL A 647 1.54 -19.21 5.17
N GLY A 648 2.26 -19.37 4.06
CA GLY A 648 3.71 -19.27 4.02
C GLY A 648 4.18 -17.88 3.61
N ASN A 649 5.43 -17.55 3.92
CA ASN A 649 6.13 -16.37 3.43
C ASN A 649 7.53 -16.77 2.99
N ASP A 650 7.89 -16.47 1.74
CA ASP A 650 9.22 -16.67 1.17
C ASP A 650 9.93 -15.35 0.83
N ASN A 651 9.31 -14.22 1.18
CA ASN A 651 9.83 -12.88 0.88
C ASN A 651 10.96 -12.50 1.86
N VAL A 652 11.98 -13.36 1.90
CA VAL A 652 13.16 -13.15 2.73
C VAL A 652 14.00 -11.98 2.20
N SER A 653 14.71 -11.32 3.10
CA SER A 653 15.52 -10.14 2.76
C SER A 653 16.73 -10.44 1.87
N VAL A 654 17.16 -11.70 1.80
CA VAL A 654 18.32 -12.17 1.04
C VAL A 654 17.87 -13.12 -0.05
N ARG A 655 18.33 -12.92 -1.28
CA ARG A 655 18.05 -13.83 -2.40
C ARG A 655 18.92 -15.08 -2.30
N PHE A 656 18.34 -16.25 -2.53
CA PHE A 656 19.04 -17.54 -2.56
C PHE A 656 19.99 -17.76 -1.38
N PRO A 657 19.49 -17.74 -0.13
CA PRO A 657 20.33 -17.82 1.07
C PRO A 657 21.09 -19.14 1.18
N TYR A 658 20.75 -20.16 0.41
CA TYR A 658 21.46 -21.44 0.33
C TYR A 658 22.71 -21.41 -0.57
N MET A 659 22.91 -20.31 -1.33
CA MET A 659 24.10 -20.15 -2.16
C MET A 659 25.17 -19.36 -1.38
N TYR A 660 26.39 -19.87 -1.36
CA TYR A 660 27.52 -19.08 -0.92
C TYR A 660 28.08 -18.23 -2.07
N THR A 661 28.58 -17.07 -1.76
CA THR A 661 29.30 -16.22 -2.73
C THR A 661 30.61 -15.76 -2.12
N ILE A 662 31.64 -15.69 -2.98
CA ILE A 662 32.95 -15.24 -2.64
C ILE A 662 33.20 -13.95 -3.43
N GLY A 663 33.64 -12.93 -2.74
CA GLY A 663 33.99 -11.64 -3.35
C GLY A 663 35.37 -11.16 -2.94
N SER A 664 35.85 -10.14 -3.60
CA SER A 664 37.08 -9.47 -3.22
C SER A 664 36.86 -8.62 -1.98
N PHE A 665 37.68 -8.80 -0.97
CA PHE A 665 37.75 -7.94 0.20
C PHE A 665 38.93 -6.98 0.03
N LYS A 666 38.62 -5.69 0.04
CA LYS A 666 39.64 -4.62 0.01
C LYS A 666 39.88 -4.23 1.47
N ASN A 667 41.09 -4.33 1.97
CA ASN A 667 41.58 -3.89 3.30
C ASN A 667 41.88 -5.00 4.31
N TYR A 668 42.56 -6.07 3.90
CA TYR A 668 43.33 -6.79 4.91
C TYR A 668 44.46 -5.86 5.35
N GLN A 669 44.33 -5.24 6.51
CA GLN A 669 45.40 -4.47 7.13
C GLN A 669 46.23 -5.40 7.98
N TRP A 670 47.43 -5.69 7.57
CA TRP A 670 48.43 -6.25 8.46
C TRP A 670 49.09 -5.07 9.18
N ALA A 671 48.80 -4.94 10.49
CA ALA A 671 49.53 -4.01 11.35
C ALA A 671 50.93 -4.57 11.58
N ASP A 672 51.86 -4.28 10.67
CA ASP A 672 53.26 -4.54 10.91
C ASP A 672 53.97 -3.17 11.07
N PHE A 673 54.39 -2.91 12.32
CA PHE A 673 55.38 -1.86 12.72
C PHE A 673 55.25 -0.50 12.00
N GLY A 674 54.04 0.06 11.88
CA GLY A 674 53.82 1.44 11.41
C GLY A 674 53.57 1.59 9.92
N PHE A 675 53.46 0.54 9.14
CA PHE A 675 53.06 0.55 7.72
C PHE A 675 51.66 -0.02 7.55
N ASN A 676 50.68 0.85 7.32
CA ASN A 676 49.32 0.46 6.90
C ASN A 676 49.33 -0.03 5.46
N GLN A 677 49.79 -1.23 5.18
CA GLN A 677 49.61 -1.84 3.87
C GLN A 677 48.28 -2.57 3.80
N SER A 678 47.49 -2.18 2.80
CA SER A 678 46.19 -2.82 2.51
C SER A 678 46.41 -3.83 1.39
N TYR A 679 46.02 -5.09 1.66
CA TYR A 679 46.07 -6.18 0.67
C TYR A 679 44.62 -6.56 0.24
N ASN A 680 44.45 -6.85 -1.04
CA ASN A 680 43.22 -7.40 -1.56
C ASN A 680 43.20 -8.91 -1.27
N GLY A 681 42.13 -9.37 -0.71
CA GLY A 681 41.90 -10.79 -0.42
C GLY A 681 40.53 -11.26 -0.91
N LEU A 682 40.25 -12.53 -0.72
CA LEU A 682 38.94 -13.12 -0.97
C LEU A 682 38.26 -13.42 0.36
N THR A 683 36.97 -13.13 0.46
CA THR A 683 36.13 -13.47 1.62
C THR A 683 34.79 -14.00 1.16
N TYR A 684 34.10 -14.69 2.06
CA TYR A 684 32.69 -15.00 1.83
C TYR A 684 31.88 -13.71 1.92
N THR A 685 31.14 -13.40 0.88
CA THR A 685 30.14 -12.31 0.89
C THR A 685 28.75 -12.81 1.24
N SER A 686 28.56 -14.12 1.29
CA SER A 686 27.38 -14.81 1.80
C SER A 686 27.73 -16.23 2.17
N VAL A 687 27.43 -16.63 3.40
CA VAL A 687 27.57 -18.02 3.89
C VAL A 687 26.30 -18.79 3.60
N ALA A 688 26.42 -19.96 2.99
CA ALA A 688 25.28 -20.79 2.62
C ALA A 688 24.48 -21.27 3.85
N SER A 689 23.17 -21.18 3.74
CA SER A 689 22.22 -21.58 4.78
C SER A 689 21.20 -22.57 4.20
N ASN A 690 21.61 -23.83 4.06
CA ASN A 690 20.82 -24.86 3.36
C ASN A 690 19.52 -25.27 4.08
N GLY A 691 19.43 -25.04 5.40
CA GLY A 691 18.27 -25.38 6.20
C GLY A 691 17.12 -24.36 6.15
N ILE A 692 17.26 -23.30 5.37
CA ILE A 692 16.23 -22.26 5.25
C ILE A 692 14.99 -22.81 4.53
N SER A 693 13.83 -22.49 5.11
CA SER A 693 12.52 -22.86 4.61
C SER A 693 11.49 -21.75 4.86
N TRP A 694 10.26 -22.06 4.66
CA TRP A 694 9.12 -21.17 4.80
C TRP A 694 8.97 -20.59 6.21
N GLU A 695 8.73 -19.29 6.29
CA GLU A 695 8.12 -18.65 7.46
C GLU A 695 6.62 -18.95 7.43
N ILE A 696 6.06 -19.47 8.51
CA ILE A 696 4.68 -19.96 8.56
C ILE A 696 3.85 -19.13 9.53
N ALA A 697 2.80 -18.48 9.02
CA ALA A 697 1.77 -17.82 9.81
C ALA A 697 0.57 -18.76 10.01
N LYS A 698 0.21 -19.02 11.27
CA LYS A 698 -1.04 -19.67 11.67
C LYS A 698 -2.00 -18.58 12.10
N LYS A 699 -3.14 -18.48 11.40
CA LYS A 699 -4.14 -17.42 11.63
C LYS A 699 -5.45 -18.01 12.09
N HIS A 700 -6.08 -17.33 13.04
CA HIS A 700 -7.47 -17.54 13.49
C HIS A 700 -8.21 -16.21 13.37
N ASP A 701 -9.44 -16.27 12.91
CA ASP A 701 -10.31 -15.11 12.78
C ASP A 701 -11.73 -15.47 13.22
N ILE A 702 -12.36 -14.59 14.00
CA ILE A 702 -13.77 -14.67 14.37
C ILE A 702 -14.42 -13.36 13.94
N GLY A 703 -15.41 -13.45 13.06
CA GLY A 703 -16.07 -12.29 12.48
C GLY A 703 -17.57 -12.28 12.74
N LEU A 704 -18.13 -11.08 12.82
CA LEU A 704 -19.55 -10.79 12.93
C LEU A 704 -19.95 -9.79 11.84
N ASP A 705 -20.96 -10.17 11.03
CA ASP A 705 -21.61 -9.26 10.08
C ASP A 705 -23.05 -9.04 10.50
N LEU A 706 -23.45 -7.80 10.72
CA LEU A 706 -24.79 -7.40 11.15
C LEU A 706 -25.34 -6.34 10.19
N VAL A 707 -26.56 -6.58 9.66
CA VAL A 707 -27.28 -5.63 8.82
C VAL A 707 -28.72 -5.53 9.32
N LEU A 708 -29.17 -4.32 9.63
CA LEU A 708 -30.45 -4.04 10.28
C LEU A 708 -31.27 -3.00 9.53
N PHE A 709 -32.59 -3.00 9.78
CA PHE A 709 -33.56 -1.97 9.40
C PHE A 709 -33.57 -1.68 7.89
N ASN A 710 -33.69 -2.75 7.08
CA ASN A 710 -33.66 -2.67 5.62
C ASN A 710 -32.36 -2.00 5.15
N GLU A 711 -31.23 -2.50 5.68
CA GLU A 711 -29.86 -2.09 5.30
C GLU A 711 -29.47 -0.65 5.69
N ARG A 712 -30.27 0.00 6.57
CA ARG A 712 -29.89 1.33 7.07
C ARG A 712 -28.67 1.27 7.98
N PHE A 713 -28.52 0.20 8.74
CA PHE A 713 -27.41 -0.01 9.67
C PHE A 713 -26.61 -1.22 9.24
N SER A 714 -25.29 -1.08 9.12
CA SER A 714 -24.36 -2.20 8.91
C SER A 714 -23.17 -2.10 9.84
N LEU A 715 -22.78 -3.25 10.39
CA LEU A 715 -21.62 -3.40 11.27
C LEU A 715 -20.89 -4.69 10.89
N THR A 716 -19.58 -4.60 10.68
CA THR A 716 -18.69 -5.76 10.58
C THR A 716 -17.58 -5.61 11.60
N VAL A 717 -17.32 -6.66 12.38
CA VAL A 717 -16.21 -6.69 13.35
C VAL A 717 -15.52 -8.03 13.25
N ASP A 718 -14.20 -8.01 13.17
CA ASP A 718 -13.33 -9.17 13.16
C ASP A 718 -12.36 -9.12 14.35
N TYR A 719 -12.17 -10.22 15.05
CA TYR A 719 -11.10 -10.46 15.99
C TYR A 719 -10.12 -11.47 15.39
N PHE A 720 -8.84 -11.14 15.36
CA PHE A 720 -7.80 -11.97 14.76
C PHE A 720 -6.68 -12.29 15.75
N ASN A 721 -6.10 -13.47 15.55
CA ASN A 721 -4.90 -13.93 16.25
C ASN A 721 -3.99 -14.67 15.25
N GLU A 722 -2.78 -14.18 15.07
CA GLU A 722 -1.77 -14.75 14.18
C GLU A 722 -0.53 -15.13 15.00
N LYS A 723 -0.10 -16.38 14.91
CA LYS A 723 1.21 -16.82 15.39
C LYS A 723 2.10 -17.15 14.20
N ARG A 724 3.20 -16.43 14.07
CA ARG A 724 4.19 -16.61 13.03
C ARG A 724 5.42 -17.31 13.62
N THR A 725 5.90 -18.35 12.93
CA THR A 725 7.04 -19.18 13.36
C THR A 725 8.00 -19.38 12.20
N GLY A 726 9.24 -19.72 12.52
CA GLY A 726 10.27 -19.89 11.50
C GLY A 726 10.65 -18.58 10.84
N ILE A 727 10.61 -17.46 11.55
CA ILE A 727 11.00 -16.16 11.00
C ILE A 727 12.48 -16.21 10.62
N PHE A 728 12.76 -15.81 9.39
CA PHE A 728 14.09 -15.76 8.82
C PHE A 728 14.91 -14.63 9.43
N MET A 729 16.11 -14.97 9.94
CA MET A 729 17.03 -13.98 10.52
C MET A 729 18.47 -14.47 10.52
N SER A 730 19.44 -13.57 10.61
CA SER A 730 20.83 -13.93 10.81
C SER A 730 21.03 -14.46 12.24
N ARG A 731 22.00 -15.38 12.41
CA ARG A 731 22.32 -16.01 13.71
C ARG A 731 23.01 -15.02 14.65
N GLY A 732 22.24 -14.32 15.48
CA GLY A 732 22.73 -13.33 16.44
C GLY A 732 23.56 -13.91 17.58
N SER A 733 23.30 -15.17 17.94
CA SER A 733 24.02 -15.89 19.02
C SER A 733 25.42 -16.36 18.66
N LEU A 734 25.82 -16.31 17.36
CA LEU A 734 27.15 -16.72 16.94
C LEU A 734 28.21 -15.73 17.47
N PRO A 735 29.22 -16.21 18.21
CA PRO A 735 30.26 -15.35 18.78
C PRO A 735 31.19 -14.82 17.68
N LEU A 736 31.81 -13.67 17.88
CA LEU A 736 32.79 -13.07 16.95
C LEU A 736 34.01 -13.97 16.67
N THR A 737 34.32 -14.90 17.59
CA THR A 737 35.41 -15.88 17.43
C THR A 737 35.21 -16.83 16.24
N VAL A 738 34.02 -16.92 15.68
CA VAL A 738 33.74 -17.65 14.42
C VAL A 738 34.44 -16.98 13.21
N GLY A 739 34.88 -15.73 13.34
CA GLY A 739 35.56 -14.99 12.26
C GLY A 739 34.62 -14.45 11.20
N LEU A 740 33.30 -14.39 11.44
CA LEU A 740 32.29 -13.80 10.57
C LEU A 740 31.88 -12.43 11.10
N TYR A 741 31.85 -11.43 10.21
CA TYR A 741 31.23 -10.13 10.52
C TYR A 741 29.70 -10.26 10.62
N ASP A 742 29.04 -9.29 11.26
CA ASP A 742 27.58 -9.34 11.47
C ASP A 742 26.77 -9.46 10.15
N GLY A 743 27.26 -8.89 9.07
CA GLY A 743 26.65 -8.99 7.74
C GLY A 743 26.83 -10.34 7.03
N ASP A 744 27.81 -11.14 7.47
CA ASP A 744 28.20 -12.40 6.81
C ASP A 744 27.71 -13.65 7.56
N LYS A 745 27.07 -13.46 8.72
CA LYS A 745 26.54 -14.57 9.53
C LYS A 745 25.49 -15.37 8.77
N PRO A 746 25.48 -16.71 8.90
CA PRO A 746 24.45 -17.53 8.27
C PRO A 746 23.05 -17.21 8.81
N TYR A 747 22.06 -17.50 8.00
CA TYR A 747 20.65 -17.31 8.35
C TYR A 747 20.02 -18.60 8.88
N ALA A 748 18.94 -18.47 9.64
CA ALA A 748 18.12 -19.57 10.11
C ALA A 748 16.64 -19.14 10.30
N ASN A 749 15.73 -20.12 10.29
CA ASN A 749 14.32 -19.92 10.63
C ASN A 749 14.09 -20.14 12.13
N VAL A 750 14.49 -19.18 12.95
CA VAL A 750 14.54 -19.33 14.42
C VAL A 750 13.70 -18.29 15.19
N GLY A 751 13.04 -17.38 14.50
CA GLY A 751 12.22 -16.36 15.15
C GLY A 751 10.74 -16.73 15.22
N SER A 752 10.02 -16.18 16.22
CA SER A 752 8.57 -16.26 16.28
C SER A 752 7.95 -14.99 16.88
N VAL A 753 6.77 -14.62 16.36
CA VAL A 753 5.97 -13.45 16.74
C VAL A 753 4.52 -13.86 16.87
N ILE A 754 3.84 -13.32 17.87
CA ILE A 754 2.38 -13.34 17.95
C ILE A 754 1.84 -11.95 17.64
N ASN A 755 0.74 -11.88 16.88
CA ASN A 755 0.04 -10.64 16.57
C ASN A 755 -1.45 -10.85 16.75
N ARG A 756 -2.12 -9.97 17.49
CA ARG A 756 -3.54 -10.07 17.82
C ARG A 756 -4.19 -8.70 17.83
N GLY A 757 -5.47 -8.67 17.54
CA GLY A 757 -6.19 -7.42 17.48
C GLY A 757 -7.61 -7.57 16.98
N TRP A 758 -8.20 -6.44 16.64
CA TRP A 758 -9.53 -6.37 16.07
C TRP A 758 -9.60 -5.28 15.01
N ASP A 759 -10.48 -5.47 14.05
CA ASP A 759 -10.83 -4.45 13.08
C ASP A 759 -12.34 -4.48 12.81
N GLY A 760 -12.87 -3.34 12.38
CA GLY A 760 -14.29 -3.27 12.07
C GLY A 760 -14.68 -1.99 11.37
N ASN A 761 -15.88 -2.03 10.79
CA ASN A 761 -16.50 -0.89 10.13
C ASN A 761 -18.00 -0.82 10.49
N PHE A 762 -18.47 0.41 10.53
CA PHE A 762 -19.84 0.78 10.81
C PHE A 762 -20.33 1.70 9.68
N SER A 763 -21.59 1.50 9.26
CA SER A 763 -22.25 2.41 8.33
C SER A 763 -23.72 2.56 8.72
N PHE A 764 -24.20 3.81 8.69
CA PHE A 764 -25.60 4.15 8.87
C PHE A 764 -26.07 5.05 7.74
N ASN A 765 -27.10 4.60 7.00
CA ASN A 765 -27.65 5.29 5.84
C ASN A 765 -29.11 5.65 6.11
N GLN A 766 -29.45 6.93 6.00
CA GLN A 766 -30.81 7.41 6.24
C GLN A 766 -31.21 8.47 5.21
N ASN A 767 -32.38 8.26 4.59
CA ASN A 767 -33.01 9.30 3.77
C ASN A 767 -33.97 10.12 4.64
N ILE A 768 -33.78 11.43 4.68
CA ILE A 768 -34.61 12.41 5.39
C ILE A 768 -35.20 13.36 4.34
N GLY A 769 -36.41 13.09 3.88
CA GLY A 769 -36.97 13.80 2.73
C GLY A 769 -36.11 13.63 1.47
N ASN A 770 -35.61 14.73 0.92
CA ASN A 770 -34.72 14.74 -0.23
C ASN A 770 -33.23 14.69 0.11
N VAL A 771 -32.87 14.58 1.39
CA VAL A 771 -31.49 14.49 1.85
C VAL A 771 -31.14 13.02 2.10
N SER A 772 -30.12 12.51 1.47
CA SER A 772 -29.49 11.21 1.78
C SER A 772 -28.31 11.44 2.70
N LEU A 773 -28.38 10.93 3.92
CA LEU A 773 -27.34 11.03 4.94
C LEU A 773 -26.65 9.68 5.11
N THR A 774 -25.31 9.67 5.08
CA THR A 774 -24.46 8.52 5.40
C THR A 774 -23.50 8.87 6.52
N ILE A 775 -23.51 8.09 7.59
CA ILE A 775 -22.53 8.16 8.68
C ILE A 775 -21.72 6.85 8.63
N ARG A 776 -20.40 6.97 8.64
CA ARG A 776 -19.49 5.82 8.60
C ARG A 776 -18.37 5.96 9.60
N ALA A 777 -17.89 4.83 10.10
CA ALA A 777 -16.69 4.77 10.93
C ALA A 777 -15.99 3.43 10.71
N ASN A 778 -14.68 3.43 10.87
CA ASN A 778 -13.88 2.21 10.93
C ASN A 778 -12.75 2.37 11.93
N ALA A 779 -12.27 1.25 12.45
CA ALA A 779 -11.13 1.24 13.34
C ALA A 779 -10.37 -0.08 13.22
N THR A 780 -9.07 -0.02 13.44
CA THR A 780 -8.15 -1.17 13.43
C THR A 780 -7.19 -1.03 14.60
N TYR A 781 -7.09 -2.05 15.41
CA TYR A 781 -6.12 -2.19 16.48
C TYR A 781 -5.34 -3.48 16.32
N SER A 782 -4.01 -3.40 16.45
CA SER A 782 -3.10 -4.53 16.36
C SER A 782 -1.98 -4.41 17.38
N ASP A 783 -1.68 -5.50 18.05
CA ASP A 783 -0.62 -5.59 19.04
C ASP A 783 0.22 -6.83 18.77
N ASN A 784 1.54 -6.66 18.69
CA ASN A 784 2.46 -7.75 18.41
C ASN A 784 3.52 -7.90 19.48
N GLU A 785 4.02 -9.13 19.65
CA GLU A 785 5.03 -9.50 20.63
C GLU A 785 5.99 -10.52 20.02
N ILE A 786 7.28 -10.28 20.18
CA ILE A 786 8.34 -11.22 19.81
C ILE A 786 8.38 -12.33 20.85
N LEU A 787 8.06 -13.57 20.44
CA LEU A 787 8.11 -14.73 21.33
C LEU A 787 9.50 -15.37 21.37
N GLU A 788 10.17 -15.39 20.21
CA GLU A 788 11.52 -15.96 20.06
C GLU A 788 12.33 -15.14 19.07
N LYS A 789 13.57 -14.87 19.41
CA LYS A 789 14.57 -14.20 18.58
C LYS A 789 15.95 -14.75 18.92
N ASP A 790 16.78 -15.02 17.90
CA ASP A 790 18.17 -15.45 18.11
C ASP A 790 19.02 -14.22 18.46
N GLU A 791 19.12 -13.94 19.74
CA GLU A 791 19.85 -12.80 20.31
C GLU A 791 21.10 -13.29 21.03
N GLY A 792 22.21 -12.56 20.88
CA GLY A 792 23.39 -12.77 21.73
C GLY A 792 23.04 -12.60 23.20
N HIS A 793 23.83 -13.25 24.10
CA HIS A 793 23.62 -13.14 25.53
C HIS A 793 23.61 -11.67 25.98
N LYS A 794 22.56 -11.28 26.72
CA LYS A 794 22.40 -9.95 27.33
C LYS A 794 22.57 -10.06 28.82
N LEU A 795 23.19 -9.04 29.43
CA LEU A 795 23.43 -9.02 30.87
C LEU A 795 22.14 -8.98 31.67
N TYR A 796 21.12 -8.29 31.17
CA TYR A 796 19.84 -8.08 31.86
C TYR A 796 18.66 -8.51 31.01
N PRO A 797 17.59 -9.12 31.60
CA PRO A 797 16.44 -9.60 30.87
C PRO A 797 15.70 -8.52 30.02
N TYR A 798 15.63 -7.30 30.56
CA TYR A 798 14.94 -6.18 29.86
C TYR A 798 15.71 -5.66 28.65
N LEU A 799 16.96 -6.07 28.42
CA LEU A 799 17.73 -5.72 27.22
C LEU A 799 17.38 -6.60 26.01
N TYR A 800 16.75 -7.76 26.23
CA TYR A 800 16.27 -8.60 25.12
C TYR A 800 15.13 -7.93 24.38
N GLU A 801 15.04 -8.15 23.09
CA GLU A 801 13.89 -7.74 22.28
C GLU A 801 12.71 -8.72 22.43
N THR A 802 13.01 -9.98 22.77
CA THR A 802 12.00 -11.00 23.11
C THR A 802 11.12 -10.52 24.27
N GLY A 803 9.80 -10.67 24.14
CA GLY A 803 8.79 -10.17 25.08
C GLY A 803 8.32 -8.72 24.81
N PHE A 804 8.85 -8.08 23.76
CA PHE A 804 8.45 -6.73 23.35
C PHE A 804 7.91 -6.72 21.91
N SER A 805 7.31 -5.59 21.54
CA SER A 805 6.84 -5.41 20.17
C SER A 805 8.01 -5.32 19.17
N VAL A 806 7.75 -5.75 17.94
CA VAL A 806 8.71 -5.58 16.83
C VAL A 806 9.04 -4.10 16.65
N SER A 807 10.33 -3.76 16.68
CA SER A 807 10.83 -2.37 16.61
C SER A 807 10.39 -1.49 17.80
N GLN A 808 10.29 -2.05 19.01
CA GLN A 808 10.04 -1.31 20.23
C GLN A 808 11.12 -0.25 20.46
N SER A 809 10.68 1.01 20.68
CA SER A 809 11.58 2.11 21.03
C SER A 809 12.22 1.88 22.39
N ARG A 810 13.51 2.20 22.52
CA ARG A 810 14.28 2.04 23.76
C ARG A 810 15.02 3.33 24.11
N GLY A 811 15.03 3.68 25.38
CA GLY A 811 15.67 4.88 25.88
C GLY A 811 15.94 4.82 27.37
N LEU A 812 16.58 5.86 27.89
CA LEU A 812 16.78 6.06 29.31
C LEU A 812 15.53 6.68 29.93
N ILE A 813 15.27 6.41 31.19
CA ILE A 813 14.17 7.03 31.96
C ILE A 813 14.70 8.29 32.62
N ALA A 814 14.17 9.47 32.23
CA ALA A 814 14.48 10.74 32.90
C ALA A 814 13.75 10.84 34.24
N LEU A 815 14.47 11.17 35.31
CA LEU A 815 13.93 11.42 36.65
C LEU A 815 13.69 12.91 36.94
N GLY A 816 14.18 13.80 36.09
CA GLY A 816 14.15 15.23 36.23
C GLY A 816 15.49 15.85 35.84
N LEU A 817 15.82 16.99 36.41
CA LEU A 817 17.12 17.66 36.25
C LEU A 817 17.92 17.59 37.54
N PHE A 818 19.23 17.55 37.43
CA PHE A 818 20.12 17.69 38.59
C PHE A 818 19.94 19.09 39.19
N LYS A 819 19.72 19.14 40.51
CA LYS A 819 19.47 20.40 41.24
C LYS A 819 20.75 21.19 41.50
N ASP A 820 21.76 20.49 41.93
CA ASP A 820 23.04 21.06 42.35
C ASP A 820 24.16 19.96 42.35
N TRP A 821 25.37 20.36 42.70
CA TRP A 821 26.50 19.47 42.73
C TRP A 821 26.37 18.36 43.78
N ASP A 822 25.62 18.57 44.87
CA ASP A 822 25.36 17.56 45.88
C ASP A 822 24.42 16.48 45.33
N ASP A 823 23.42 16.88 44.55
CA ASP A 823 22.53 15.94 43.86
C ASP A 823 23.31 15.10 42.85
N ILE A 824 24.29 15.69 42.15
CA ILE A 824 25.15 14.92 41.18
C ILE A 824 26.04 13.94 41.96
N ARG A 825 26.71 14.38 43.05
CA ARG A 825 27.60 13.54 43.86
C ARG A 825 26.87 12.36 44.51
N ASN A 826 25.59 12.54 44.86
CA ASN A 826 24.75 11.54 45.51
C ASN A 826 23.95 10.67 44.53
N SER A 827 24.16 10.85 43.24
CA SER A 827 23.47 10.12 42.19
C SER A 827 24.43 9.15 41.48
N PRO A 828 23.90 8.12 40.77
CA PRO A 828 24.70 7.26 39.89
C PRO A 828 25.55 8.04 38.91
N THR A 829 26.77 7.57 38.64
CA THR A 829 27.69 8.25 37.73
C THR A 829 27.12 8.31 36.29
N GLN A 830 27.03 9.52 35.73
CA GLN A 830 26.43 9.74 34.43
C GLN A 830 27.42 10.45 33.49
N ASN A 831 28.56 9.87 33.23
CA ASN A 831 29.65 10.46 32.44
C ASN A 831 29.88 9.77 31.08
N THR A 832 29.08 8.77 30.73
CA THR A 832 29.24 7.98 29.51
C THR A 832 29.16 8.84 28.22
N TRP A 833 28.40 9.93 28.27
CA TRP A 833 28.18 10.83 27.10
C TRP A 833 28.72 12.25 27.35
N GLY A 834 29.51 12.44 28.39
CA GLY A 834 30.13 13.71 28.77
C GLY A 834 29.98 14.01 30.26
N SER A 835 30.62 15.11 30.74
CA SER A 835 30.44 15.60 32.10
C SER A 835 29.03 16.11 32.32
N VAL A 836 28.48 15.85 33.49
CA VAL A 836 27.16 16.36 33.91
C VAL A 836 27.29 17.49 34.89
N GLU A 837 26.35 18.39 34.85
CA GLU A 837 26.30 19.60 35.66
C GLU A 837 24.89 19.86 36.19
N PRO A 838 24.70 20.74 37.19
CA PRO A 838 23.39 21.15 37.64
C PRO A 838 22.54 21.70 36.47
N GLY A 839 21.30 21.21 36.35
CA GLY A 839 20.42 21.52 35.24
C GLY A 839 20.40 20.49 34.11
N ASP A 840 21.37 19.56 34.09
CA ASP A 840 21.33 18.46 33.10
C ASP A 840 20.31 17.41 33.51
N ILE A 841 19.86 16.59 32.50
CA ILE A 841 18.86 15.54 32.73
C ILE A 841 19.47 14.43 33.58
N LYS A 842 18.83 14.12 34.72
CA LYS A 842 19.12 13.01 35.59
C LYS A 842 18.40 11.75 35.12
N TYR A 843 19.14 10.68 34.83
CA TYR A 843 18.56 9.43 34.38
C TYR A 843 18.53 8.39 35.52
N LYS A 844 17.62 7.43 35.37
CA LYS A 844 17.44 6.32 36.29
C LYS A 844 18.49 5.23 36.04
N ASP A 845 19.19 4.82 37.04
CA ASP A 845 19.97 3.59 37.09
C ASP A 845 18.97 2.42 37.23
N VAL A 846 18.81 1.65 36.17
CA VAL A 846 17.83 0.57 36.11
C VAL A 846 18.40 -0.72 36.68
N ASN A 847 19.67 -0.96 36.48
CA ASN A 847 20.35 -2.21 36.92
C ASN A 847 20.97 -2.12 38.33
N GLY A 848 21.09 -0.89 38.90
CA GLY A 848 21.61 -0.65 40.23
C GLY A 848 23.13 -0.78 40.35
N ASP A 849 23.86 -0.63 39.22
CA ASP A 849 25.32 -0.76 39.20
C ASP A 849 26.06 0.54 39.56
N GLY A 850 25.32 1.65 39.75
CA GLY A 850 25.85 2.96 40.08
C GLY A 850 26.38 3.74 38.91
N VAL A 851 26.16 3.30 37.65
CA VAL A 851 26.62 3.96 36.41
C VAL A 851 25.53 3.99 35.37
N ILE A 852 25.19 5.15 34.87
CA ILE A 852 24.22 5.30 33.78
C ILE A 852 24.91 5.06 32.43
N ASN A 853 24.47 4.04 31.70
CA ASN A 853 25.04 3.67 30.43
C ASN A 853 24.00 2.96 29.51
N ASN A 854 24.46 2.30 28.45
CA ASN A 854 23.55 1.56 27.53
C ASN A 854 22.81 0.39 28.19
N ASN A 855 23.28 -0.11 29.34
CA ASN A 855 22.62 -1.16 30.09
C ASN A 855 21.35 -0.67 30.82
N ASP A 856 21.14 0.64 30.93
CA ASP A 856 19.96 1.25 31.56
C ASP A 856 18.85 1.56 30.55
N ARG A 857 19.08 1.28 29.28
CA ARG A 857 18.08 1.53 28.23
C ARG A 857 16.98 0.47 28.30
N VAL A 858 15.77 0.92 28.58
CA VAL A 858 14.56 0.10 28.66
C VAL A 858 13.60 0.39 27.52
N ALA A 859 12.58 -0.42 27.36
CA ALA A 859 11.48 -0.14 26.46
C ALA A 859 10.76 1.13 26.93
N VAL A 860 10.61 2.11 26.04
CA VAL A 860 9.92 3.39 26.31
C VAL A 860 8.87 3.66 25.24
N GLY A 861 7.71 4.17 25.66
CA GLY A 861 6.62 4.50 24.74
C GLY A 861 6.15 3.31 23.89
N ASN A 862 5.75 3.61 22.67
CA ASN A 862 5.29 2.63 21.68
C ASN A 862 6.34 2.51 20.55
N THR A 863 6.02 1.69 19.54
CA THR A 863 6.79 1.66 18.29
C THR A 863 6.58 2.94 17.50
N ASN A 864 7.44 3.23 16.53
CA ASN A 864 7.24 4.36 15.62
C ASN A 864 6.09 4.15 14.61
N ARG A 865 5.61 2.91 14.48
CA ARG A 865 4.46 2.57 13.63
C ARG A 865 3.19 2.53 14.47
N PRO A 866 2.08 3.14 13.98
CA PRO A 866 0.84 3.16 14.75
C PRO A 866 0.25 1.74 14.86
N SER A 867 -0.16 1.36 16.07
CA SER A 867 -0.90 0.13 16.32
C SER A 867 -2.42 0.35 16.38
N PHE A 868 -2.87 1.59 16.31
CA PHE A 868 -4.28 1.97 16.24
C PHE A 868 -4.51 3.01 15.15
N VAL A 869 -5.43 2.72 14.22
CA VAL A 869 -5.87 3.64 13.16
C VAL A 869 -7.38 3.66 13.12
N TYR A 870 -7.98 4.83 13.01
CA TYR A 870 -9.42 4.99 12.90
C TYR A 870 -9.80 6.06 11.89
N GLY A 871 -11.02 5.95 11.37
CA GLY A 871 -11.62 6.95 10.51
C GLY A 871 -13.12 7.07 10.77
N MET A 872 -13.65 8.28 10.66
CA MET A 872 -15.09 8.54 10.71
C MET A 872 -15.47 9.61 9.71
N GLY A 873 -16.64 9.49 9.11
CA GLY A 873 -17.11 10.44 8.12
C GLY A 873 -18.63 10.57 8.10
N ILE A 874 -19.05 11.77 7.74
CA ILE A 874 -20.46 12.10 7.50
C ILE A 874 -20.55 12.66 6.08
N SER A 875 -21.48 12.14 5.29
CA SER A 875 -21.78 12.61 3.93
C SER A 875 -23.26 12.88 3.78
N ALA A 876 -23.61 13.98 3.15
CA ALA A 876 -24.98 14.35 2.84
C ALA A 876 -25.10 14.69 1.36
N ASN A 877 -26.12 14.16 0.69
CA ASN A 877 -26.47 14.48 -0.70
C ASN A 877 -27.86 15.11 -0.73
N TRP A 878 -28.00 16.26 -1.36
CA TRP A 878 -29.27 16.98 -1.52
C TRP A 878 -29.37 17.58 -2.90
N LYS A 879 -30.26 17.01 -3.74
CA LYS A 879 -30.59 17.52 -5.08
C LYS A 879 -29.35 17.84 -5.96
N GLY A 880 -28.34 16.98 -5.93
CA GLY A 880 -27.09 17.14 -6.69
C GLY A 880 -26.02 17.99 -5.98
N LEU A 881 -26.27 18.45 -4.75
CA LEU A 881 -25.26 19.02 -3.88
C LEU A 881 -24.74 17.93 -2.93
N ASP A 882 -23.43 17.66 -2.97
CA ASP A 882 -22.75 16.72 -2.09
C ASP A 882 -21.89 17.46 -1.08
N ALA A 883 -22.04 17.12 0.21
CA ALA A 883 -21.18 17.61 1.27
C ALA A 883 -20.68 16.43 2.08
N SER A 884 -19.38 16.41 2.37
CA SER A 884 -18.78 15.37 3.20
C SER A 884 -17.68 15.91 4.09
N VAL A 885 -17.59 15.34 5.30
CA VAL A 885 -16.49 15.58 6.24
C VAL A 885 -15.95 14.22 6.66
N HIS A 886 -14.64 14.06 6.64
CA HIS A 886 -13.96 12.84 7.05
C HIS A 886 -12.83 13.17 8.03
N PHE A 887 -12.81 12.48 9.15
CA PHE A 887 -11.74 12.53 10.14
C PHE A 887 -11.00 11.21 10.15
N GLN A 888 -9.69 11.26 10.23
CA GLN A 888 -8.86 10.08 10.43
C GLN A 888 -7.82 10.38 11.52
N GLY A 889 -7.39 9.35 12.21
CA GLY A 889 -6.40 9.46 13.25
C GLY A 889 -5.62 8.18 13.46
N THR A 890 -4.45 8.35 14.05
CA THR A 890 -3.57 7.27 14.48
C THR A 890 -3.28 7.40 15.96
N GLY A 891 -3.01 6.27 16.61
CA GLY A 891 -2.66 6.23 18.02
C GLY A 891 -1.67 5.13 18.34
N LYS A 892 -1.17 5.15 19.57
CA LYS A 892 -0.18 4.20 20.05
C LYS A 892 1.05 4.11 19.15
N SER A 893 1.60 5.27 18.78
CA SER A 893 2.90 5.41 18.14
C SER A 893 3.75 6.40 18.92
N SER A 894 5.06 6.23 18.87
CA SER A 894 6.03 7.11 19.53
C SER A 894 7.20 7.35 18.60
N PHE A 895 7.74 8.55 18.63
CA PHE A 895 8.97 8.91 17.94
C PHE A 895 9.83 9.79 18.84
N PHE A 896 11.13 9.72 18.67
CA PHE A 896 12.04 10.61 19.35
C PHE A 896 11.95 12.01 18.71
N LYS A 897 11.71 13.01 19.55
CA LYS A 897 11.79 14.40 19.12
C LYS A 897 13.27 14.83 19.27
N ILE A 898 13.87 15.22 18.16
CA ILE A 898 15.27 15.69 18.13
C ILE A 898 15.30 17.15 18.59
#